data_8d958ec85d3a92892617caa09de71475
#
_entry.id   8d958ec85d3a92892617caa09de71475
#
_cell.length_a   1.000
_cell.length_b   1.000
_cell.length_c   1.000
_cell.angle_alpha   90.00
_cell.angle_beta   90.00
_cell.angle_gamma   90.00
#
_symmetry.space_group_name_H-M   'P 1'
#
loop_
_entity.id
_entity.type
_entity.pdbx_description
1 polymer ?
#
loop_
_entity_poly.entity_id
_entity_poly.type
_entity_poly.pdbx_seq_one_letter_code
_entity_poly.pdbx_strand_id
1 'polypeptide(L)'
;MIVDRLSYALSMLQVYGSCIVLVLLLPMFMWRHYLRDKSLTERFFFCVITQTFFYVNVVLLLGFLNICNRWTMLGAIAAEYALVRWSFSDRSFFKNVKANGQMVMLAFRRQITWHYVLRQMKDTIHRKMRAVPEWPLWQKLRSHWFEILLLLACLVYNAIFLTHNVRLYHSYQFSDLPVHLSWVYFLEHGTLFQAGIYPFAMHAMIYTSRVVFGIDLREIILYFGSFQTLLMIVSMFLLCRKVFFRWRWTAHLMLVIFSLLLNQGRYAASLPQECGVFAMMAMAYYLIQYLNTPKKKHRVKGDSRLRGWLRFNQYLSRQYLDYKFFMLALSVALVISFHFYTAIAAVVLAVMIVLAYFWRFFRKQYLVPIVAAALLGAFLAVLPFGACLAKGIPFQESMEWAMSVINGEEWSGTGAGYLDTLESMGSAEASELLDQQAAQSGTEEIPLLQREGLSTQQKVQQFFQILYEYSSSTLFGPKVAVLVFAVIAGALSIGTFLLLFTKGRRYGANYIALGMYVFVILIFAGAQRLGLMVLFDAARASVFSEPFQCMLLALPLDILFFAIAKVRSKPVQCIAATLSLGICAAAGYTIVDNGLMHKYFDVNLAYYNEPDFLISRIQKEYPKYDYTIVSPTDEYYAVVEHGYHTELSELVAMVEGKYPAFKIPTQYIFFFIEKYTLQDYFEGRQFVNRESAKKDFIYQASTQDYYYQRNVIESKAYYWAKEYQRMYPNQMHVYFENDIYICYVLEQNKNSPLDMRIDYLAALEAE
;
A
#
# COMPACT_ATOMS: atom_id res chain seq x y z
N MET A 1 -26.50 -2.64 -13.45
CA MET A 1 -25.19 -2.22 -14.03
C MET A 1 -24.89 -0.71 -13.86
N ILE A 2 -25.69 0.27 -14.31
CA ILE A 2 -25.42 1.71 -14.11
C ILE A 2 -25.56 2.12 -12.64
N VAL A 3 -26.55 1.63 -11.93
CA VAL A 3 -26.79 1.92 -10.50
C VAL A 3 -25.63 1.40 -9.63
N ASP A 4 -25.13 0.21 -9.95
CA ASP A 4 -24.02 -0.41 -9.20
C ASP A 4 -22.70 0.37 -9.38
N ARG A 5 -22.40 0.83 -10.60
CA ARG A 5 -21.21 1.64 -10.88
C ARG A 5 -21.22 2.99 -10.14
N LEU A 6 -22.40 3.61 -9.99
CA LEU A 6 -22.54 4.83 -9.22
C LEU A 6 -22.32 4.55 -7.72
N SER A 7 -22.84 3.44 -7.22
CA SER A 7 -22.60 2.99 -5.84
C SER A 7 -21.13 2.81 -5.55
N TYR A 8 -20.38 2.09 -6.41
CA TYR A 8 -18.94 1.86 -6.24
C TYR A 8 -18.12 3.16 -6.29
N ALA A 9 -18.52 4.11 -7.16
CA ALA A 9 -17.89 5.44 -7.17
C ALA A 9 -18.16 6.23 -5.88
N LEU A 10 -19.34 6.10 -5.29
CA LEU A 10 -19.69 6.73 -4.00
C LEU A 10 -18.89 6.08 -2.85
N SER A 11 -18.74 4.76 -2.84
CA SER A 11 -17.89 4.05 -1.87
C SER A 11 -16.43 4.53 -1.95
N MET A 12 -15.88 4.66 -3.16
CA MET A 12 -14.54 5.24 -3.36
C MET A 12 -14.44 6.64 -2.74
N LEU A 13 -15.43 7.51 -3.01
CA LEU A 13 -15.43 8.88 -2.46
C LEU A 13 -15.57 8.89 -0.94
N GLN A 14 -16.33 7.98 -0.35
CA GLN A 14 -16.45 7.83 1.11
C GLN A 14 -15.12 7.41 1.72
N VAL A 15 -14.43 6.41 1.16
CA VAL A 15 -13.13 5.96 1.64
C VAL A 15 -12.08 7.07 1.51
N TYR A 16 -11.99 7.71 0.34
CA TYR A 16 -11.04 8.82 0.14
C TYR A 16 -11.35 9.99 1.07
N GLY A 17 -12.64 10.35 1.19
CA GLY A 17 -13.08 11.43 2.07
C GLY A 17 -12.73 11.15 3.54
N SER A 18 -12.98 9.93 4.02
CA SER A 18 -12.64 9.52 5.39
C SER A 18 -11.12 9.62 5.64
N CYS A 19 -10.32 9.10 4.73
CA CYS A 19 -8.85 9.16 4.82
C CYS A 19 -8.33 10.61 4.78
N ILE A 20 -8.84 11.45 3.87
CA ILE A 20 -8.47 12.88 3.80
C ILE A 20 -8.83 13.59 5.11
N VAL A 21 -10.01 13.31 5.66
CA VAL A 21 -10.43 13.89 6.96
C VAL A 21 -9.46 13.45 8.05
N LEU A 22 -9.16 12.17 8.17
CA LEU A 22 -8.29 11.63 9.21
C LEU A 22 -6.86 12.17 9.13
N VAL A 23 -6.21 12.10 7.96
CA VAL A 23 -4.77 12.38 7.87
C VAL A 23 -4.42 13.83 7.49
N LEU A 24 -5.38 14.61 6.98
CA LEU A 24 -5.12 15.99 6.56
C LEU A 24 -6.01 17.03 7.24
N LEU A 25 -7.34 16.92 7.10
CA LEU A 25 -8.24 18.00 7.53
C LEU A 25 -8.30 18.10 9.06
N LEU A 26 -8.50 16.98 9.74
CA LEU A 26 -8.57 16.94 11.19
C LEU A 26 -7.25 17.41 11.84
N PRO A 27 -6.07 16.88 11.50
CA PRO A 27 -4.83 17.36 12.06
C PRO A 27 -4.50 18.82 11.67
N MET A 28 -4.84 19.27 10.46
CA MET A 28 -4.69 20.69 10.09
C MET A 28 -5.52 21.60 11.00
N PHE A 29 -6.72 21.18 11.37
CA PHE A 29 -7.58 21.89 12.29
C PHE A 29 -7.05 21.83 13.73
N MET A 30 -6.64 20.65 14.19
CA MET A 30 -6.11 20.43 15.55
C MET A 30 -4.84 21.24 15.80
N TRP A 31 -3.87 21.13 14.91
CA TRP A 31 -2.54 21.72 15.02
C TRP A 31 -2.43 23.12 14.39
N ARG A 32 -3.52 23.79 14.03
CA ARG A 32 -3.55 25.04 13.26
C ARG A 32 -2.65 26.15 13.83
N HIS A 33 -2.54 26.26 15.14
CA HIS A 33 -1.69 27.28 15.79
C HIS A 33 -0.22 26.97 15.61
N TYR A 34 0.18 25.72 15.81
CA TYR A 34 1.55 25.25 15.59
C TYR A 34 1.97 25.35 14.12
N LEU A 35 1.05 25.04 13.22
CA LEU A 35 1.30 25.02 11.76
C LEU A 35 1.24 26.39 11.10
N ARG A 36 0.87 27.44 11.82
CA ARG A 36 0.62 28.79 11.24
C ARG A 36 1.80 29.30 10.42
N ASP A 37 3.03 29.15 10.92
CA ASP A 37 4.24 29.67 10.31
C ASP A 37 4.97 28.67 9.41
N LYS A 38 4.43 27.44 9.31
CA LYS A 38 5.02 26.38 8.48
C LYS A 38 4.65 26.55 7.01
N SER A 39 5.54 26.11 6.11
CA SER A 39 5.27 26.03 4.66
C SER A 39 4.17 24.99 4.39
N LEU A 40 3.51 25.06 3.22
CA LEU A 40 2.50 24.06 2.82
C LEU A 40 3.08 22.63 2.82
N THR A 41 4.31 22.46 2.35
CA THR A 41 5.01 21.18 2.36
C THR A 41 5.20 20.64 3.79
N GLU A 42 5.65 21.50 4.71
CA GLU A 42 5.83 21.09 6.12
C GLU A 42 4.51 20.79 6.80
N ARG A 43 3.43 21.50 6.45
CA ARG A 43 2.07 21.23 6.96
C ARG A 43 1.58 19.87 6.48
N PHE A 44 1.73 19.58 5.19
CA PHE A 44 1.31 18.31 4.62
C PHE A 44 2.03 17.13 5.31
N PHE A 45 3.37 17.12 5.27
CA PHE A 45 4.12 16.03 5.90
C PHE A 45 3.87 15.93 7.40
N PHE A 46 3.76 17.07 8.11
CA PHE A 46 3.42 17.04 9.52
C PHE A 46 2.08 16.33 9.76
N CYS A 47 1.02 16.75 9.08
CA CYS A 47 -0.30 16.18 9.27
C CYS A 47 -0.31 14.68 8.93
N VAL A 48 0.19 14.30 7.76
CA VAL A 48 0.17 12.90 7.31
C VAL A 48 1.01 12.01 8.23
N ILE A 49 2.24 12.40 8.53
CA ILE A 49 3.17 11.56 9.30
C ILE A 49 2.75 11.47 10.77
N THR A 50 2.46 12.62 11.42
CA THR A 50 2.11 12.59 12.85
C THR A 50 0.79 11.90 13.10
N GLN A 51 -0.20 12.12 12.23
CA GLN A 51 -1.52 11.55 12.42
C GLN A 51 -1.55 10.06 12.13
N THR A 52 -0.90 9.61 11.05
CA THR A 52 -0.75 8.17 10.78
C THR A 52 -0.03 7.48 11.94
N PHE A 53 1.08 8.06 12.43
CA PHE A 53 1.80 7.52 13.58
C PHE A 53 0.93 7.46 14.84
N PHE A 54 0.13 8.48 15.09
CA PHE A 54 -0.80 8.50 16.22
C PHE A 54 -1.83 7.36 16.11
N TYR A 55 -2.52 7.21 14.97
CA TYR A 55 -3.52 6.16 14.80
C TYR A 55 -2.91 4.76 14.93
N VAL A 56 -1.76 4.52 14.32
CA VAL A 56 -1.07 3.24 14.41
C VAL A 56 -0.82 2.87 15.88
N ASN A 57 -0.23 3.77 16.65
CA ASN A 57 0.11 3.48 18.04
C ASN A 57 -1.11 3.41 18.97
N VAL A 58 -2.15 4.20 18.69
CA VAL A 58 -3.42 4.11 19.45
C VAL A 58 -4.11 2.78 19.20
N VAL A 59 -4.21 2.35 17.94
CA VAL A 59 -4.82 1.06 17.60
C VAL A 59 -4.03 -0.10 18.22
N LEU A 60 -2.70 -0.09 18.13
CA LEU A 60 -1.85 -1.10 18.75
C LEU A 60 -2.00 -1.11 20.29
N LEU A 61 -2.05 0.05 20.93
CA LEU A 61 -2.25 0.16 22.37
C LEU A 61 -3.63 -0.36 22.81
N LEU A 62 -4.69 0.11 22.14
CA LEU A 62 -6.07 -0.30 22.47
C LEU A 62 -6.30 -1.77 22.15
N GLY A 63 -5.73 -2.30 21.05
CA GLY A 63 -5.76 -3.71 20.70
C GLY A 63 -4.98 -4.57 21.70
N PHE A 64 -3.80 -4.11 22.13
CA PHE A 64 -3.02 -4.78 23.18
C PHE A 64 -3.79 -4.90 24.50
N LEU A 65 -4.61 -3.90 24.83
CA LEU A 65 -5.46 -3.88 26.03
C LEU A 65 -6.81 -4.57 25.82
N ASN A 66 -7.12 -5.08 24.63
CA ASN A 66 -8.40 -5.66 24.23
C ASN A 66 -9.62 -4.73 24.44
N ILE A 67 -9.42 -3.42 24.28
CA ILE A 67 -10.48 -2.40 24.41
C ILE A 67 -10.64 -1.59 23.10
N CYS A 68 -10.17 -2.14 21.99
CA CYS A 68 -10.21 -1.46 20.71
C CYS A 68 -11.65 -1.46 20.15
N ASN A 69 -12.32 -0.31 20.20
CA ASN A 69 -13.67 -0.14 19.68
C ASN A 69 -13.91 1.33 19.29
N ARG A 70 -15.08 1.62 18.71
CA ARG A 70 -15.45 2.96 18.22
C ARG A 70 -15.31 4.04 19.29
N TRP A 71 -15.77 3.78 20.51
CA TRP A 71 -15.81 4.79 21.56
C TRP A 71 -14.42 5.09 22.12
N THR A 72 -13.57 4.07 22.28
CA THR A 72 -12.20 4.23 22.73
C THR A 72 -11.35 4.96 21.67
N MET A 73 -11.56 4.67 20.37
CA MET A 73 -10.92 5.41 19.27
C MET A 73 -11.35 6.88 19.24
N LEU A 74 -12.64 7.16 19.30
CA LEU A 74 -13.14 8.54 19.37
C LEU A 74 -12.65 9.25 20.62
N GLY A 75 -12.59 8.56 21.76
CA GLY A 75 -12.02 9.07 23.02
C GLY A 75 -10.55 9.43 22.87
N ALA A 76 -9.74 8.59 22.22
CA ALA A 76 -8.33 8.85 21.97
C ALA A 76 -8.13 10.07 21.04
N ILE A 77 -8.92 10.19 19.98
CA ILE A 77 -8.89 11.36 19.08
C ILE A 77 -9.30 12.63 19.84
N ALA A 78 -10.33 12.55 20.69
CA ALA A 78 -10.75 13.68 21.51
C ALA A 78 -9.68 14.07 22.55
N ALA A 79 -8.99 13.09 23.14
CA ALA A 79 -7.87 13.32 24.05
C ALA A 79 -6.69 13.96 23.33
N GLU A 80 -6.32 13.50 22.14
CA GLU A 80 -5.30 14.15 21.31
C GLU A 80 -5.67 15.62 21.04
N TYR A 81 -6.90 15.86 20.60
CA TYR A 81 -7.39 17.22 20.35
C TYR A 81 -7.26 18.10 21.61
N ALA A 82 -7.67 17.59 22.75
CA ALA A 82 -7.62 18.32 24.02
C ALA A 82 -6.16 18.62 24.43
N LEU A 83 -5.26 17.63 24.31
CA LEU A 83 -3.84 17.78 24.61
C LEU A 83 -3.14 18.81 23.69
N VAL A 84 -3.40 18.72 22.39
CA VAL A 84 -2.87 19.68 21.40
C VAL A 84 -3.38 21.09 21.68
N ARG A 85 -4.66 21.23 21.98
CA ARG A 85 -5.26 22.52 22.29
C ARG A 85 -4.74 23.08 23.62
N TRP A 86 -4.52 22.23 24.59
CA TRP A 86 -3.91 22.63 25.87
C TRP A 86 -2.45 23.09 25.67
N SER A 87 -1.67 22.35 24.90
CA SER A 87 -0.23 22.61 24.74
C SER A 87 0.08 23.81 23.83
N PHE A 88 -0.75 24.04 22.78
CA PHE A 88 -0.45 25.01 21.72
C PHE A 88 -1.51 26.10 21.52
N SER A 89 -2.53 26.17 22.40
CA SER A 89 -3.55 27.21 22.33
C SER A 89 -3.28 28.33 23.32
N ASP A 90 -3.66 29.56 22.94
CA ASP A 90 -3.71 30.67 23.89
C ASP A 90 -4.70 30.35 25.01
N ARG A 91 -4.44 30.87 26.21
CA ARG A 91 -5.33 30.70 27.39
C ARG A 91 -6.79 31.13 27.14
N SER A 92 -7.06 31.84 26.04
CA SER A 92 -8.41 32.16 25.56
C SER A 92 -9.27 30.94 25.20
N PHE A 93 -8.66 29.79 24.83
CA PHE A 93 -9.43 28.60 24.44
C PHE A 93 -10.36 28.11 25.56
N PHE A 94 -9.81 27.88 26.75
CA PHE A 94 -10.63 27.43 27.89
C PHE A 94 -11.67 28.47 28.33
N LYS A 95 -11.34 29.78 28.23
CA LYS A 95 -12.31 30.85 28.46
C LYS A 95 -13.46 30.79 27.47
N ASN A 96 -13.16 30.57 26.18
CA ASN A 96 -14.17 30.47 25.13
C ASN A 96 -15.02 29.19 25.27
N VAL A 97 -14.39 28.05 25.58
CA VAL A 97 -15.11 26.78 25.84
C VAL A 97 -16.05 26.94 27.03
N LYS A 98 -15.56 27.55 28.14
CA LYS A 98 -16.38 27.83 29.32
C LYS A 98 -17.53 28.77 28.99
N ALA A 99 -17.30 29.87 28.26
CA ALA A 99 -18.33 30.81 27.84
C ALA A 99 -19.37 30.17 26.93
N ASN A 100 -18.95 29.39 25.94
CA ASN A 100 -19.85 28.66 25.04
C ASN A 100 -20.64 27.58 25.80
N GLY A 101 -19.99 26.84 26.70
CA GLY A 101 -20.63 25.85 27.55
C GLY A 101 -21.67 26.48 28.48
N GLN A 102 -21.35 27.64 29.07
CA GLN A 102 -22.31 28.40 29.86
C GLN A 102 -23.52 28.86 29.02
N MET A 103 -23.30 29.34 27.79
CA MET A 103 -24.36 29.76 26.88
C MET A 103 -25.31 28.59 26.51
N VAL A 104 -24.74 27.41 26.22
CA VAL A 104 -25.50 26.19 25.98
C VAL A 104 -26.28 25.77 27.23
N MET A 105 -25.66 25.83 28.42
CA MET A 105 -26.29 25.48 29.68
C MET A 105 -27.45 26.44 30.04
N LEU A 106 -27.30 27.75 29.73
CA LEU A 106 -28.37 28.73 29.90
C LEU A 106 -29.56 28.46 28.96
N ALA A 107 -29.29 27.96 27.73
CA ALA A 107 -30.32 27.55 26.82
C ALA A 107 -31.08 26.30 27.31
N PHE A 108 -30.37 25.30 27.86
CA PHE A 108 -30.99 24.14 28.50
C PHE A 108 -31.85 24.54 29.71
N ARG A 109 -31.40 25.52 30.49
CA ARG A 109 -32.15 26.08 31.63
C ARG A 109 -33.30 27.01 31.20
N ARG A 110 -33.54 27.15 29.88
CA ARG A 110 -34.55 28.05 29.29
C ARG A 110 -34.36 29.54 29.66
N GLN A 111 -33.20 29.94 30.12
CA GLN A 111 -32.86 31.33 30.43
C GLN A 111 -32.54 32.14 29.17
N ILE A 112 -32.10 31.48 28.10
CA ILE A 112 -31.96 32.06 26.77
C ILE A 112 -32.59 31.08 25.73
N THR A 113 -32.99 31.62 24.59
CA THR A 113 -33.61 30.82 23.53
C THR A 113 -32.52 30.14 22.69
N TRP A 114 -32.81 28.93 22.20
CA TRP A 114 -31.94 28.24 21.25
C TRP A 114 -31.70 29.06 19.98
N HIS A 115 -32.69 29.86 19.58
CA HIS A 115 -32.56 30.78 18.46
C HIS A 115 -31.43 31.80 18.66
N TYR A 116 -31.25 32.30 19.89
CA TYR A 116 -30.15 33.21 20.25
C TYR A 116 -28.79 32.49 20.11
N VAL A 117 -28.67 31.26 20.60
CA VAL A 117 -27.45 30.46 20.49
C VAL A 117 -27.07 30.21 19.02
N LEU A 118 -28.06 29.79 18.21
CA LEU A 118 -27.84 29.54 16.77
C LEU A 118 -27.47 30.82 16.02
N ARG A 119 -28.09 31.96 16.35
CA ARG A 119 -27.75 33.25 15.77
C ARG A 119 -26.33 33.67 16.10
N GLN A 120 -25.89 33.54 17.34
CA GLN A 120 -24.48 33.80 17.75
C GLN A 120 -23.47 32.89 17.06
N MET A 121 -23.80 31.61 16.88
CA MET A 121 -23.00 30.67 16.09
C MET A 121 -22.91 31.10 14.63
N LYS A 122 -24.07 31.43 14.00
CA LYS A 122 -24.14 31.91 12.62
C LYS A 122 -23.30 33.19 12.42
N ASP A 123 -23.44 34.16 13.30
CA ASP A 123 -22.67 35.43 13.22
C ASP A 123 -21.17 35.19 13.42
N THR A 124 -20.81 34.24 14.25
CA THR A 124 -19.38 33.83 14.45
C THR A 124 -18.84 33.14 13.20
N ILE A 125 -19.62 32.28 12.57
CA ILE A 125 -19.25 31.61 11.31
C ILE A 125 -19.11 32.66 10.20
N HIS A 126 -20.08 33.55 10.04
CA HIS A 126 -20.01 34.61 9.02
C HIS A 126 -18.81 35.54 9.19
N ARG A 127 -18.48 35.95 10.43
CA ARG A 127 -17.26 36.74 10.71
C ARG A 127 -16.00 35.99 10.31
N LYS A 128 -15.91 34.68 10.63
CA LYS A 128 -14.78 33.86 10.26
C LYS A 128 -14.68 33.65 8.74
N MET A 129 -15.78 33.47 8.06
CA MET A 129 -15.82 33.32 6.60
C MET A 129 -15.37 34.60 5.89
N ARG A 130 -15.79 35.77 6.35
CA ARG A 130 -15.34 37.08 5.80
C ARG A 130 -13.83 37.29 5.98
N ALA A 131 -13.23 36.73 7.03
CA ALA A 131 -11.80 36.81 7.27
C ALA A 131 -10.97 35.77 6.49
N VAL A 132 -11.58 34.80 5.77
CA VAL A 132 -10.88 33.75 5.01
C VAL A 132 -9.86 34.30 4.01
N PRO A 133 -10.14 35.35 3.21
CA PRO A 133 -9.16 35.91 2.27
C PRO A 133 -7.88 36.39 2.94
N GLU A 134 -7.94 36.78 4.21
CA GLU A 134 -6.80 37.27 5.00
C GLU A 134 -6.03 36.13 5.70
N TRP A 135 -6.55 34.92 5.67
CA TRP A 135 -5.88 33.81 6.33
C TRP A 135 -4.55 33.50 5.66
N PRO A 136 -3.46 33.33 6.44
CA PRO A 136 -2.15 33.02 5.89
C PRO A 136 -2.13 31.74 5.04
N LEU A 137 -2.98 30.77 5.37
CA LEU A 137 -3.13 29.55 4.58
C LEU A 137 -3.74 29.85 3.20
N TRP A 138 -4.81 30.64 3.16
CA TRP A 138 -5.48 31.02 1.91
C TRP A 138 -4.57 31.82 0.98
N GLN A 139 -3.82 32.77 1.55
CA GLN A 139 -2.83 33.53 0.77
C GLN A 139 -1.72 32.62 0.19
N LYS A 140 -1.25 31.64 0.98
CA LYS A 140 -0.29 30.63 0.50
C LYS A 140 -0.88 29.74 -0.60
N LEU A 141 -2.12 29.29 -0.48
CA LEU A 141 -2.82 28.52 -1.50
C LEU A 141 -3.00 29.34 -2.78
N ARG A 142 -3.47 30.59 -2.65
CA ARG A 142 -3.64 31.50 -3.80
C ARG A 142 -2.32 31.80 -4.52
N SER A 143 -1.19 31.91 -3.81
CA SER A 143 0.11 32.14 -4.43
C SER A 143 0.65 30.95 -5.22
N HIS A 144 0.08 29.73 -5.00
CA HIS A 144 0.47 28.48 -5.67
C HIS A 144 -0.71 27.82 -6.39
N TRP A 145 -1.74 28.60 -6.77
CA TRP A 145 -2.98 28.04 -7.30
C TRP A 145 -2.75 27.18 -8.56
N PHE A 146 -1.85 27.61 -9.45
CA PHE A 146 -1.59 26.91 -10.68
C PHE A 146 -0.89 25.57 -10.46
N GLU A 147 0.14 25.54 -9.58
CA GLU A 147 0.81 24.31 -9.19
C GLU A 147 -0.14 23.34 -8.49
N ILE A 148 -1.05 23.87 -7.66
CA ILE A 148 -2.08 23.06 -6.96
C ILE A 148 -3.09 22.51 -7.97
N LEU A 149 -3.53 23.30 -8.94
CA LEU A 149 -4.45 22.85 -9.97
C LEU A 149 -3.88 21.69 -10.80
N LEU A 150 -2.61 21.85 -11.27
CA LEU A 150 -1.93 20.78 -12.02
C LEU A 150 -1.76 19.51 -11.17
N LEU A 151 -1.35 19.66 -9.91
CA LEU A 151 -1.25 18.52 -8.99
C LEU A 151 -2.60 17.85 -8.81
N LEU A 152 -3.67 18.62 -8.60
CA LEU A 152 -5.04 18.07 -8.45
C LEU A 152 -5.48 17.34 -9.75
N ALA A 153 -5.19 17.88 -10.92
CA ALA A 153 -5.50 17.19 -12.17
C ALA A 153 -4.79 15.83 -12.28
N CYS A 154 -3.50 15.77 -11.92
CA CYS A 154 -2.76 14.51 -11.84
C CYS A 154 -3.36 13.54 -10.80
N LEU A 155 -3.76 14.03 -9.63
CA LEU A 155 -4.35 13.19 -8.59
C LEU A 155 -5.71 12.64 -9.03
N VAL A 156 -6.56 13.46 -9.64
CA VAL A 156 -7.86 13.01 -10.18
C VAL A 156 -7.66 11.96 -11.27
N TYR A 157 -6.73 12.20 -12.20
CA TYR A 157 -6.39 11.23 -13.24
C TYR A 157 -5.95 9.89 -12.62
N ASN A 158 -4.99 9.91 -11.70
CA ASN A 158 -4.50 8.69 -11.05
C ASN A 158 -5.57 8.02 -10.17
N ALA A 159 -6.43 8.79 -9.51
CA ALA A 159 -7.57 8.23 -8.75
C ALA A 159 -8.51 7.44 -9.67
N ILE A 160 -8.86 8.01 -10.82
CA ILE A 160 -9.73 7.34 -11.80
C ILE A 160 -9.03 6.10 -12.39
N PHE A 161 -7.74 6.24 -12.73
CA PHE A 161 -6.93 5.18 -13.33
C PHE A 161 -6.75 4.00 -12.36
N LEU A 162 -6.23 4.24 -11.15
CA LEU A 162 -5.96 3.21 -10.14
C LEU A 162 -7.21 2.47 -9.67
N THR A 163 -8.37 3.14 -9.67
CA THR A 163 -9.63 2.53 -9.24
C THR A 163 -10.48 1.99 -10.38
N HIS A 164 -10.01 2.06 -11.64
CA HIS A 164 -10.79 1.69 -12.80
C HIS A 164 -11.38 0.28 -12.67
N ASN A 165 -10.54 -0.69 -12.41
CA ASN A 165 -10.93 -2.09 -12.33
C ASN A 165 -11.82 -2.39 -11.13
N VAL A 166 -11.47 -1.86 -9.95
CA VAL A 166 -12.30 -2.01 -8.74
C VAL A 166 -13.70 -1.43 -8.97
N ARG A 167 -13.82 -0.27 -9.66
CA ARG A 167 -15.12 0.31 -9.98
C ARG A 167 -15.91 -0.45 -11.05
N LEU A 168 -15.24 -1.20 -11.91
CA LEU A 168 -15.92 -2.02 -12.91
C LEU A 168 -16.41 -3.35 -12.35
N TYR A 169 -15.57 -3.98 -11.57
CA TYR A 169 -15.75 -5.37 -11.18
C TYR A 169 -16.02 -5.55 -9.67
N HIS A 170 -15.63 -4.59 -8.83
CA HIS A 170 -15.81 -4.60 -7.39
C HIS A 170 -15.20 -5.84 -6.71
N SER A 171 -14.06 -6.31 -7.22
CA SER A 171 -13.37 -7.50 -6.73
C SER A 171 -11.96 -7.20 -6.25
N TYR A 172 -11.40 -8.12 -5.47
CA TYR A 172 -10.02 -8.03 -4.98
C TYR A 172 -9.04 -8.15 -6.15
N GLN A 173 -8.03 -7.30 -6.15
CA GLN A 173 -7.00 -7.29 -7.20
C GLN A 173 -5.84 -8.25 -6.91
N PHE A 174 -5.67 -8.68 -5.66
CA PHE A 174 -4.61 -9.55 -5.19
C PHE A 174 -5.14 -10.53 -4.14
N SER A 175 -4.56 -11.73 -4.09
CA SER A 175 -4.86 -12.78 -3.13
C SER A 175 -4.61 -12.38 -1.66
N ASP A 176 -3.67 -11.47 -1.44
CA ASP A 176 -3.33 -11.01 -0.10
C ASP A 176 -4.42 -10.10 0.54
N LEU A 177 -5.32 -9.52 -0.27
CA LEU A 177 -6.31 -8.57 0.25
C LEU A 177 -7.31 -9.18 1.23
N PRO A 178 -7.92 -10.35 0.96
CA PRO A 178 -8.77 -11.04 1.92
C PRO A 178 -8.03 -11.37 3.22
N VAL A 179 -6.76 -11.78 3.15
CA VAL A 179 -5.93 -12.05 4.33
C VAL A 179 -5.75 -10.78 5.17
N HIS A 180 -5.41 -9.66 4.55
CA HIS A 180 -5.28 -8.39 5.26
C HIS A 180 -6.63 -7.88 5.81
N LEU A 181 -7.73 -8.14 5.11
CA LEU A 181 -9.08 -7.83 5.59
C LEU A 181 -9.38 -8.61 6.87
N SER A 182 -9.04 -9.90 6.89
CA SER A 182 -9.26 -10.76 8.04
C SER A 182 -8.56 -10.24 9.30
N TRP A 183 -7.33 -9.75 9.18
CA TRP A 183 -6.59 -9.25 10.33
C TRP A 183 -7.25 -8.00 10.95
N VAL A 184 -7.87 -7.15 10.13
CA VAL A 184 -8.67 -6.02 10.62
C VAL A 184 -9.99 -6.49 11.23
N TYR A 185 -10.64 -7.48 10.64
CA TYR A 185 -11.85 -8.11 11.16
C TYR A 185 -11.62 -8.71 12.56
N PHE A 186 -10.56 -9.49 12.73
CA PHE A 186 -10.21 -10.07 14.04
C PHE A 186 -9.87 -9.00 15.09
N LEU A 187 -9.24 -7.89 14.68
CA LEU A 187 -9.02 -6.77 15.58
C LEU A 187 -10.36 -6.15 16.05
N GLU A 188 -11.35 -6.05 15.17
CA GLU A 188 -12.69 -5.55 15.49
C GLU A 188 -13.39 -6.45 16.53
N HIS A 189 -13.06 -7.76 16.53
CA HIS A 189 -13.53 -8.75 17.50
C HIS A 189 -12.60 -8.94 18.71
N GLY A 190 -11.67 -8.04 18.93
CA GLY A 190 -10.80 -8.00 20.12
C GLY A 190 -9.51 -8.81 20.01
N THR A 191 -9.16 -9.35 18.84
CA THR A 191 -7.92 -10.12 18.66
C THR A 191 -6.91 -9.33 17.83
N LEU A 192 -5.90 -8.78 18.52
CA LEU A 192 -4.77 -8.16 17.86
C LEU A 192 -3.76 -9.25 17.42
N PHE A 193 -3.27 -9.17 16.19
CA PHE A 193 -2.28 -10.11 15.65
C PHE A 193 -2.75 -11.57 15.62
N GLN A 194 -3.91 -11.83 15.02
CA GLN A 194 -4.47 -13.16 14.83
C GLN A 194 -3.47 -14.15 14.20
N ALA A 195 -2.77 -13.72 13.15
CA ALA A 195 -1.79 -14.54 12.46
C ALA A 195 -0.34 -14.34 12.97
N GLY A 196 -0.17 -13.71 14.13
CA GLY A 196 1.14 -13.35 14.66
C GLY A 196 1.55 -11.88 14.42
N ILE A 197 2.64 -11.47 15.07
CA ILE A 197 3.14 -10.08 15.03
C ILE A 197 3.62 -9.73 13.62
N TYR A 198 3.05 -8.66 13.07
CA TYR A 198 3.35 -8.15 11.73
C TYR A 198 3.30 -6.63 11.72
N PRO A 199 4.02 -5.91 10.82
CA PRO A 199 3.89 -4.46 10.64
C PRO A 199 2.44 -4.07 10.37
N PHE A 200 1.84 -3.25 11.26
CA PHE A 200 0.38 -3.11 11.34
C PHE A 200 -0.16 -1.73 10.92
N ALA A 201 0.68 -0.87 10.32
CA ALA A 201 0.28 0.51 10.04
C ALA A 201 -0.89 0.61 9.03
N MET A 202 -0.88 -0.18 7.97
CA MET A 202 -1.98 -0.22 7.00
C MET A 202 -3.28 -0.66 7.67
N HIS A 203 -3.26 -1.77 8.40
CA HIS A 203 -4.42 -2.33 9.09
C HIS A 203 -5.00 -1.36 10.13
N ALA A 204 -4.14 -0.68 10.89
CA ALA A 204 -4.55 0.33 11.85
C ALA A 204 -5.27 1.52 11.19
N MET A 205 -4.82 1.95 10.01
CA MET A 205 -5.46 3.02 9.26
C MET A 205 -6.82 2.60 8.69
N ILE A 206 -6.91 1.37 8.13
CA ILE A 206 -8.16 0.77 7.64
C ILE A 206 -9.15 0.65 8.80
N TYR A 207 -8.72 0.06 9.93
CA TYR A 207 -9.53 -0.05 11.15
C TYR A 207 -10.05 1.31 11.64
N THR A 208 -9.18 2.33 11.69
CA THR A 208 -9.58 3.67 12.12
C THR A 208 -10.66 4.25 11.22
N SER A 209 -10.54 4.09 9.89
CA SER A 209 -11.58 4.52 8.94
C SER A 209 -12.89 3.77 9.15
N ARG A 210 -12.84 2.45 9.35
CA ARG A 210 -13.99 1.59 9.65
C ARG A 210 -14.74 2.06 10.89
N VAL A 211 -14.05 2.15 12.03
CA VAL A 211 -14.72 2.41 13.31
C VAL A 211 -15.18 3.86 13.48
N VAL A 212 -14.46 4.83 12.90
CA VAL A 212 -14.84 6.26 13.02
C VAL A 212 -16.02 6.59 12.11
N PHE A 213 -15.99 6.14 10.86
CA PHE A 213 -16.99 6.52 9.86
C PHE A 213 -18.08 5.47 9.62
N GLY A 214 -17.88 4.22 10.06
CA GLY A 214 -18.82 3.12 9.84
C GLY A 214 -18.86 2.63 8.39
N ILE A 215 -17.78 2.83 7.62
CA ILE A 215 -17.67 2.38 6.24
C ILE A 215 -17.43 0.86 6.25
N ASP A 216 -18.01 0.14 5.32
CA ASP A 216 -17.78 -1.29 5.18
C ASP A 216 -16.29 -1.62 5.02
N LEU A 217 -15.83 -2.67 5.68
CA LEU A 217 -14.41 -3.03 5.71
C LEU A 217 -13.90 -3.43 4.33
N ARG A 218 -14.73 -4.14 3.57
CA ARG A 218 -14.42 -4.53 2.19
C ARG A 218 -14.27 -3.31 1.29
N GLU A 219 -15.16 -2.33 1.39
CA GLU A 219 -15.05 -1.08 0.63
C GLU A 219 -13.76 -0.32 0.95
N ILE A 220 -13.37 -0.30 2.23
CA ILE A 220 -12.12 0.35 2.61
C ILE A 220 -10.92 -0.35 1.99
N ILE A 221 -10.82 -1.67 2.08
CA ILE A 221 -9.65 -2.39 1.57
C ILE A 221 -9.54 -2.32 0.05
N LEU A 222 -10.67 -2.26 -0.67
CA LEU A 222 -10.69 -2.11 -2.12
C LEU A 222 -10.12 -0.77 -2.60
N TYR A 223 -10.27 0.30 -1.83
CA TYR A 223 -9.89 1.66 -2.28
C TYR A 223 -8.73 2.30 -1.48
N PHE A 224 -8.35 1.74 -0.34
CA PHE A 224 -7.35 2.33 0.53
C PHE A 224 -5.96 2.37 -0.12
N GLY A 225 -5.54 1.32 -0.83
CA GLY A 225 -4.24 1.28 -1.50
C GLY A 225 -4.08 2.37 -2.55
N SER A 226 -5.09 2.56 -3.39
CA SER A 226 -5.09 3.65 -4.37
C SER A 226 -5.02 5.03 -3.70
N PHE A 227 -5.71 5.26 -2.58
CA PHE A 227 -5.56 6.48 -1.79
C PHE A 227 -4.14 6.68 -1.26
N GLN A 228 -3.49 5.63 -0.75
CA GLN A 228 -2.10 5.70 -0.28
C GLN A 228 -1.13 6.04 -1.41
N THR A 229 -1.38 5.53 -2.61
CA THR A 229 -0.62 5.90 -3.80
C THR A 229 -0.80 7.38 -4.16
N LEU A 230 -2.00 7.96 -3.99
CA LEU A 230 -2.16 9.41 -4.13
C LEU A 230 -1.34 10.19 -3.08
N LEU A 231 -1.25 9.72 -1.84
CA LEU A 231 -0.35 10.32 -0.84
C LEU A 231 1.12 10.19 -1.23
N MET A 232 1.51 9.06 -1.82
CA MET A 232 2.85 8.86 -2.38
C MET A 232 3.14 9.86 -3.49
N ILE A 233 2.23 10.06 -4.45
CA ILE A 233 2.36 11.04 -5.54
C ILE A 233 2.58 12.45 -5.01
N VAL A 234 1.79 12.87 -4.01
CA VAL A 234 1.98 14.17 -3.36
C VAL A 234 3.35 14.24 -2.66
N SER A 235 3.73 13.19 -1.95
CA SER A 235 5.02 13.13 -1.24
C SER A 235 6.21 13.20 -2.20
N MET A 236 6.12 12.51 -3.35
CA MET A 236 7.09 12.55 -4.43
C MET A 236 7.20 13.96 -5.03
N PHE A 237 6.08 14.61 -5.35
CA PHE A 237 6.05 15.99 -5.82
C PHE A 237 6.73 16.94 -4.82
N LEU A 238 6.47 16.76 -3.54
CA LEU A 238 7.06 17.59 -2.50
C LEU A 238 8.55 17.30 -2.27
N LEU A 239 9.00 16.04 -2.43
CA LEU A 239 10.42 15.67 -2.40
C LEU A 239 11.20 16.35 -3.53
N CYS A 240 10.62 16.47 -4.72
CA CYS A 240 11.21 17.14 -5.87
C CYS A 240 11.64 18.59 -5.56
N ARG A 241 10.97 19.26 -4.62
CA ARG A 241 11.37 20.60 -4.15
C ARG A 241 12.76 20.66 -3.51
N LYS A 242 13.26 19.50 -3.04
CA LYS A 242 14.60 19.39 -2.45
C LYS A 242 15.62 18.86 -3.44
N VAL A 243 15.18 18.05 -4.37
CA VAL A 243 16.06 17.35 -5.32
C VAL A 243 16.44 18.25 -6.50
N PHE A 244 15.47 18.91 -7.11
CA PHE A 244 15.66 19.63 -8.39
C PHE A 244 16.06 21.10 -8.21
N PHE A 245 16.82 21.63 -9.21
CA PHE A 245 17.15 23.04 -9.34
C PHE A 245 15.92 23.89 -9.68
N ARG A 246 15.12 23.41 -10.63
CA ARG A 246 13.91 24.07 -11.15
C ARG A 246 12.66 23.27 -10.81
N TRP A 247 12.52 22.88 -9.56
CA TRP A 247 11.49 21.99 -9.07
C TRP A 247 10.07 22.33 -9.55
N ARG A 248 9.73 23.60 -9.71
CA ARG A 248 8.37 24.00 -10.13
C ARG A 248 7.99 23.46 -11.51
N TRP A 249 8.95 23.34 -12.41
CA TRP A 249 8.73 22.84 -13.77
C TRP A 249 9.01 21.34 -13.83
N THR A 250 10.13 20.92 -13.31
CA THR A 250 10.59 19.53 -13.34
C THR A 250 9.68 18.62 -12.55
N ALA A 251 9.13 19.05 -11.39
CA ALA A 251 8.23 18.23 -10.60
C ALA A 251 6.89 17.94 -11.31
N HIS A 252 6.35 18.90 -12.05
CA HIS A 252 5.13 18.66 -12.83
C HIS A 252 5.37 17.70 -13.98
N LEU A 253 6.49 17.84 -14.70
CA LEU A 253 6.87 16.89 -15.72
C LEU A 253 7.09 15.48 -15.17
N MET A 254 7.75 15.38 -14.03
CA MET A 254 7.95 14.12 -13.36
C MET A 254 6.60 13.48 -12.95
N LEU A 255 5.61 14.26 -12.49
CA LEU A 255 4.27 13.75 -12.23
C LEU A 255 3.60 13.20 -13.49
N VAL A 256 3.73 13.90 -14.61
CA VAL A 256 3.20 13.42 -15.90
C VAL A 256 3.91 12.13 -16.31
N ILE A 257 5.23 12.08 -16.25
CA ILE A 257 6.02 10.87 -16.54
C ILE A 257 5.55 9.72 -15.67
N PHE A 258 5.44 9.91 -14.35
CA PHE A 258 4.97 8.89 -13.43
C PHE A 258 3.56 8.43 -13.78
N SER A 259 2.61 9.36 -14.01
CA SER A 259 1.22 9.02 -14.33
C SER A 259 1.07 8.24 -15.64
N LEU A 260 1.97 8.45 -16.60
CA LEU A 260 1.97 7.74 -17.89
C LEU A 260 2.71 6.40 -17.83
N LEU A 261 3.74 6.30 -16.98
CA LEU A 261 4.58 5.12 -16.87
C LEU A 261 4.13 4.18 -15.73
N LEU A 262 3.21 4.60 -14.88
CA LEU A 262 2.69 3.78 -13.78
C LEU A 262 2.07 2.50 -14.33
N ASN A 263 2.81 1.42 -14.24
CA ASN A 263 2.44 0.11 -14.79
C ASN A 263 2.17 -0.94 -13.70
N GLN A 264 2.39 -0.57 -12.44
CA GLN A 264 2.30 -1.50 -11.34
C GLN A 264 0.88 -1.55 -10.78
N GLY A 265 0.14 -2.62 -11.13
CA GLY A 265 -1.19 -2.90 -10.55
C GLY A 265 -1.17 -2.94 -9.01
N ARG A 266 -0.01 -3.28 -8.42
CA ARG A 266 0.22 -3.27 -6.97
C ARG A 266 -0.05 -1.92 -6.32
N TYR A 267 0.21 -0.80 -6.99
CA TYR A 267 -0.08 0.53 -6.45
C TYR A 267 -1.58 0.84 -6.30
N ALA A 268 -2.43 0.08 -6.96
CA ALA A 268 -3.88 0.19 -6.79
C ALA A 268 -4.38 -0.58 -5.57
N ALA A 269 -3.68 -1.63 -5.16
CA ALA A 269 -4.10 -2.55 -4.12
C ALA A 269 -3.68 -2.08 -2.71
N SER A 270 -4.45 -2.50 -1.71
CA SER A 270 -4.15 -2.22 -0.29
C SER A 270 -3.13 -3.21 0.23
N LEU A 271 -1.89 -3.03 -0.17
CA LEU A 271 -0.75 -3.84 0.25
C LEU A 271 0.16 -3.04 1.18
N PRO A 272 0.61 -3.61 2.31
CA PRO A 272 1.34 -2.85 3.34
C PRO A 272 2.64 -2.21 2.84
N GLN A 273 3.38 -2.90 1.98
CA GLN A 273 4.67 -2.41 1.46
C GLN A 273 4.50 -1.19 0.56
N GLU A 274 3.52 -1.19 -0.33
CA GLU A 274 3.20 -0.09 -1.24
C GLU A 274 2.66 1.11 -0.47
N CYS A 275 1.80 0.82 0.51
CA CYS A 275 1.24 1.84 1.39
C CYS A 275 2.30 2.61 2.17
N GLY A 276 3.47 2.01 2.44
CA GLY A 276 4.56 2.64 3.18
C GLY A 276 5.45 3.60 2.38
N VAL A 277 5.38 3.60 1.04
CA VAL A 277 6.33 4.35 0.18
C VAL A 277 6.26 5.86 0.40
N PHE A 278 5.07 6.42 0.71
CA PHE A 278 4.97 7.85 1.04
C PHE A 278 5.78 8.25 2.29
N ALA A 279 5.86 7.37 3.29
CA ALA A 279 6.66 7.60 4.49
C ALA A 279 8.17 7.56 4.20
N MET A 280 8.60 6.68 3.27
CA MET A 280 9.99 6.64 2.78
C MET A 280 10.37 7.95 2.08
N MET A 281 9.47 8.53 1.30
CA MET A 281 9.70 9.84 0.66
C MET A 281 9.75 10.99 1.67
N ALA A 282 8.90 10.95 2.71
CA ALA A 282 8.95 11.91 3.80
C ALA A 282 10.27 11.81 4.58
N MET A 283 10.74 10.59 4.86
CA MET A 283 12.04 10.34 5.48
C MET A 283 13.18 10.95 4.65
N ALA A 284 13.20 10.68 3.34
CA ALA A 284 14.20 11.26 2.43
C ALA A 284 14.13 12.80 2.42
N TYR A 285 12.94 13.38 2.38
CA TYR A 285 12.74 14.83 2.43
C TYR A 285 13.35 15.45 3.70
N TYR A 286 13.05 14.88 4.87
CA TYR A 286 13.55 15.41 6.14
C TYR A 286 15.05 15.15 6.31
N LEU A 287 15.58 14.03 5.86
CA LEU A 287 17.02 13.73 5.87
C LEU A 287 17.79 14.73 5.01
N ILE A 288 17.38 14.94 3.76
CA ILE A 288 17.98 15.95 2.87
C ILE A 288 17.84 17.36 3.46
N GLN A 289 16.67 17.69 4.00
CA GLN A 289 16.45 19.00 4.63
C GLN A 289 17.33 19.19 5.85
N TYR A 290 17.51 18.17 6.67
CA TYR A 290 18.37 18.21 7.84
C TYR A 290 19.83 18.44 7.44
N LEU A 291 20.33 17.66 6.48
CA LEU A 291 21.69 17.79 5.94
C LEU A 291 21.94 19.16 5.26
N ASN A 292 20.91 19.75 4.65
CA ASN A 292 21.04 21.05 3.98
C ASN A 292 20.88 22.27 4.91
N THR A 293 20.41 22.08 6.15
CA THR A 293 20.24 23.19 7.10
C THR A 293 21.59 23.56 7.74
N PRO A 294 22.07 24.80 7.57
CA PRO A 294 23.30 25.24 8.24
C PRO A 294 23.09 25.22 9.76
N LYS A 295 23.90 24.48 10.47
CA LYS A 295 23.92 24.53 11.94
C LYS A 295 24.78 25.69 12.37
N LYS A 296 24.16 26.76 12.88
CA LYS A 296 24.90 27.87 13.49
C LYS A 296 25.60 27.35 14.75
N LYS A 297 26.90 27.58 14.85
CA LYS A 297 27.62 27.44 16.14
C LYS A 297 27.03 28.45 17.10
N HIS A 298 25.94 28.13 17.78
CA HIS A 298 25.56 28.90 18.95
C HIS A 298 26.60 28.66 20.02
N ARG A 299 27.54 29.60 20.18
CA ARG A 299 28.21 29.78 21.45
C ARG A 299 27.10 30.17 22.45
N VAL A 300 26.60 29.14 23.16
CA VAL A 300 25.78 29.40 24.33
C VAL A 300 26.68 30.20 25.29
N LYS A 301 26.49 31.52 25.36
CA LYS A 301 26.98 32.29 26.49
C LYS A 301 26.30 31.64 27.69
N GLY A 302 27.05 30.81 28.39
CA GLY A 302 26.55 30.04 29.49
C GLY A 302 26.07 31.01 30.57
N ASP A 303 24.80 30.95 30.87
CA ASP A 303 24.34 31.49 32.15
C ASP A 303 25.03 30.65 33.21
N SER A 304 26.00 31.25 33.87
CA SER A 304 26.88 30.62 34.87
C SER A 304 26.11 30.03 36.07
N ARG A 305 24.81 30.36 36.17
CA ARG A 305 23.91 29.97 37.25
C ARG A 305 23.19 28.61 37.03
N LEU A 306 23.25 28.02 35.84
CA LEU A 306 22.60 26.73 35.61
C LEU A 306 23.57 25.56 35.89
N ARG A 307 23.11 24.56 36.65
CA ARG A 307 23.88 23.31 36.91
C ARG A 307 24.11 22.53 35.59
N GLY A 308 25.23 21.80 35.50
CA GLY A 308 25.71 21.17 34.29
C GLY A 308 24.67 20.37 33.49
N TRP A 309 23.72 19.68 34.16
CA TRP A 309 22.63 18.91 33.52
C TRP A 309 21.61 19.82 32.83
N LEU A 310 21.25 20.97 33.43
CA LEU A 310 20.33 21.94 32.81
C LEU A 310 20.97 22.65 31.62
N ARG A 311 22.29 22.88 31.65
CA ARG A 311 23.04 23.39 30.50
C ARG A 311 23.09 22.38 29.37
N PHE A 312 23.29 21.09 29.67
CA PHE A 312 23.27 20.00 28.70
C PHE A 312 21.89 19.85 28.06
N ASN A 313 20.82 19.91 28.86
CA ASN A 313 19.44 19.85 28.32
C ASN A 313 19.08 21.06 27.45
N GLN A 314 19.48 22.28 27.84
CA GLN A 314 19.31 23.47 26.99
C GLN A 314 20.12 23.37 25.69
N TYR A 315 21.32 22.82 25.75
CA TYR A 315 22.16 22.59 24.59
C TYR A 315 21.53 21.54 23.66
N LEU A 316 21.10 20.44 24.22
CA LEU A 316 20.39 19.38 23.46
C LEU A 316 19.09 19.90 22.83
N SER A 317 18.23 20.55 23.61
CA SER A 317 16.91 20.99 23.14
C SER A 317 16.99 22.07 22.06
N ARG A 318 17.95 22.99 22.14
CA ARG A 318 18.08 24.06 21.14
C ARG A 318 18.84 23.68 19.88
N GLN A 319 19.72 22.71 19.95
CA GLN A 319 20.65 22.40 18.86
C GLN A 319 20.28 21.11 18.11
N TYR A 320 19.66 20.13 18.76
CA TYR A 320 19.45 18.81 18.24
C TYR A 320 17.97 18.39 18.17
N LEU A 321 17.13 18.84 19.09
CA LEU A 321 15.72 18.45 19.15
C LEU A 321 14.82 19.48 18.45
N ASP A 322 15.11 19.74 17.17
CA ASP A 322 14.25 20.61 16.36
C ASP A 322 13.10 19.82 15.71
N TYR A 323 12.15 20.53 15.14
CA TYR A 323 11.02 19.96 14.40
C TYR A 323 11.45 18.89 13.37
N LYS A 324 12.57 19.10 12.67
CA LYS A 324 13.05 18.19 11.63
C LYS A 324 13.57 16.88 12.20
N PHE A 325 14.17 16.91 13.39
CA PHE A 325 14.59 15.73 14.11
C PHE A 325 13.40 14.82 14.40
N PHE A 326 12.32 15.37 14.98
CA PHE A 326 11.13 14.57 15.29
C PHE A 326 10.44 14.05 14.03
N MET A 327 10.34 14.89 13.00
CA MET A 327 9.73 14.44 11.73
C MET A 327 10.54 13.35 11.05
N LEU A 328 11.87 13.39 11.12
CA LEU A 328 12.72 12.31 10.63
C LEU A 328 12.50 11.03 11.44
N ALA A 329 12.49 11.12 12.77
CA ALA A 329 12.26 9.97 13.64
C ALA A 329 10.88 9.33 13.40
N LEU A 330 9.81 10.13 13.31
CA LEU A 330 8.46 9.63 13.04
C LEU A 330 8.34 9.03 11.62
N SER A 331 9.02 9.60 10.64
CA SER A 331 9.04 9.02 9.28
C SER A 331 9.74 7.67 9.26
N VAL A 332 10.87 7.51 9.98
CA VAL A 332 11.55 6.22 10.16
C VAL A 332 10.63 5.22 10.87
N ALA A 333 9.98 5.65 11.96
CA ALA A 333 9.04 4.78 12.69
C ALA A 333 7.93 4.26 11.79
N LEU A 334 7.31 5.13 10.98
CA LEU A 334 6.23 4.73 10.06
C LEU A 334 6.71 3.78 8.96
N VAL A 335 7.87 4.03 8.37
CA VAL A 335 8.43 3.14 7.36
C VAL A 335 8.54 1.70 7.88
N ILE A 336 9.05 1.53 9.11
CA ILE A 336 9.15 0.22 9.77
C ILE A 336 7.76 -0.35 10.10
N SER A 337 6.83 0.51 10.57
CA SER A 337 5.49 0.07 10.95
C SER A 337 4.61 -0.32 9.77
N PHE A 338 4.92 0.12 8.55
CA PHE A 338 4.19 -0.29 7.35
C PHE A 338 4.61 -1.67 6.86
N HIS A 339 5.92 -1.86 6.58
CA HIS A 339 6.42 -3.15 6.09
C HIS A 339 7.93 -3.25 6.17
N PHE A 340 8.45 -4.45 6.43
CA PHE A 340 9.89 -4.67 6.52
C PHE A 340 10.63 -4.43 5.20
N TYR A 341 10.06 -4.80 4.03
CA TYR A 341 10.66 -4.49 2.72
C TYR A 341 10.75 -2.98 2.47
N THR A 342 9.73 -2.23 2.87
CA THR A 342 9.76 -0.77 2.80
C THR A 342 10.86 -0.19 3.69
N ALA A 343 11.08 -0.80 4.87
CA ALA A 343 12.17 -0.42 5.76
C ALA A 343 13.55 -0.68 5.13
N ILE A 344 13.76 -1.84 4.50
CA ILE A 344 15.01 -2.16 3.79
C ILE A 344 15.26 -1.14 2.67
N ALA A 345 14.28 -0.91 1.80
CA ALA A 345 14.39 0.07 0.71
C ALA A 345 14.68 1.48 1.22
N ALA A 346 14.06 1.88 2.35
CA ALA A 346 14.29 3.17 2.99
C ALA A 346 15.70 3.29 3.59
N VAL A 347 16.23 2.22 4.18
CA VAL A 347 17.62 2.17 4.67
C VAL A 347 18.59 2.34 3.49
N VAL A 348 18.38 1.63 2.38
CA VAL A 348 19.19 1.81 1.17
C VAL A 348 19.15 3.26 0.71
N LEU A 349 17.97 3.86 0.60
CA LEU A 349 17.81 5.27 0.22
C LEU A 349 18.54 6.22 1.20
N ALA A 350 18.38 6.00 2.50
CA ALA A 350 19.04 6.80 3.52
C ALA A 350 20.57 6.69 3.42
N VAL A 351 21.11 5.48 3.21
CA VAL A 351 22.54 5.24 3.04
C VAL A 351 23.05 5.97 1.79
N MET A 352 22.35 5.89 0.66
CA MET A 352 22.76 6.59 -0.57
C MET A 352 22.74 8.13 -0.38
N ILE A 353 21.75 8.67 0.33
CA ILE A 353 21.72 10.09 0.68
C ILE A 353 22.91 10.46 1.57
N VAL A 354 23.17 9.66 2.59
CA VAL A 354 24.28 9.90 3.55
C VAL A 354 25.63 9.86 2.84
N LEU A 355 25.86 8.86 1.99
CA LEU A 355 27.09 8.73 1.17
C LEU A 355 27.25 9.93 0.24
N ALA A 356 26.17 10.34 -0.44
CA ALA A 356 26.21 11.51 -1.31
C ALA A 356 26.46 12.83 -0.56
N TYR A 357 26.13 12.89 0.72
CA TYR A 357 26.36 14.06 1.60
C TYR A 357 27.49 13.83 2.61
N PHE A 358 28.45 12.94 2.35
CA PHE A 358 29.48 12.50 3.28
C PHE A 358 30.21 13.65 4.00
N TRP A 359 30.55 14.74 3.30
CA TRP A 359 31.25 15.91 3.89
C TRP A 359 30.46 16.65 4.97
N ARG A 360 29.13 16.46 5.03
CA ARG A 360 28.28 17.01 6.09
C ARG A 360 27.94 15.97 7.13
N PHE A 361 27.60 14.76 6.70
CA PHE A 361 27.13 13.70 7.59
C PHE A 361 28.15 13.37 8.69
N PHE A 362 29.43 13.21 8.37
CA PHE A 362 30.47 12.86 9.35
C PHE A 362 30.82 14.00 10.32
N ARG A 363 30.22 15.17 10.21
CA ARG A 363 30.34 16.20 11.24
C ARG A 363 29.41 15.85 12.41
N LYS A 364 29.94 15.83 13.65
CA LYS A 364 29.19 15.49 14.88
C LYS A 364 27.80 16.17 14.98
N GLN A 365 27.68 17.41 14.52
CA GLN A 365 26.45 18.19 14.54
C GLN A 365 25.34 17.67 13.59
N TYR A 366 25.64 16.78 12.65
CA TYR A 366 24.69 16.10 11.75
C TYR A 366 24.59 14.62 12.08
N LEU A 367 25.73 13.92 12.26
CA LEU A 367 25.80 12.51 12.56
C LEU A 367 24.98 12.14 13.79
N VAL A 368 25.29 12.76 14.93
CA VAL A 368 24.64 12.40 16.21
C VAL A 368 23.12 12.55 16.15
N PRO A 369 22.54 13.67 15.69
CA PRO A 369 21.08 13.79 15.65
C PRO A 369 20.43 12.91 14.59
N ILE A 370 21.06 12.65 13.43
CA ILE A 370 20.50 11.76 12.42
C ILE A 370 20.43 10.34 12.94
N VAL A 371 21.53 9.84 13.53
CA VAL A 371 21.58 8.51 14.14
C VAL A 371 20.60 8.44 15.32
N ALA A 372 20.55 9.45 16.17
CA ALA A 372 19.59 9.49 17.28
C ALA A 372 18.13 9.51 16.80
N ALA A 373 17.81 10.23 15.72
CA ALA A 373 16.48 10.22 15.12
C ALA A 373 16.13 8.85 14.53
N ALA A 374 17.08 8.19 13.85
CA ALA A 374 16.87 6.85 13.32
C ALA A 374 16.64 5.82 14.45
N LEU A 375 17.47 5.84 15.48
CA LEU A 375 17.33 4.97 16.66
C LEU A 375 16.02 5.23 17.41
N LEU A 376 15.63 6.48 17.60
CA LEU A 376 14.35 6.83 18.21
C LEU A 376 13.17 6.34 17.36
N GLY A 377 13.25 6.51 16.05
CA GLY A 377 12.23 6.03 15.12
C GLY A 377 12.09 4.49 15.16
N ALA A 378 13.21 3.78 15.11
CA ALA A 378 13.24 2.32 15.22
C ALA A 378 12.68 1.87 16.58
N PHE A 379 13.09 2.49 17.68
CA PHE A 379 12.56 2.19 19.02
C PHE A 379 11.04 2.37 19.10
N LEU A 380 10.52 3.49 18.58
CA LEU A 380 9.07 3.77 18.59
C LEU A 380 8.27 2.79 17.73
N ALA A 381 8.83 2.28 16.65
CA ALA A 381 8.18 1.27 15.80
C ALA A 381 8.19 -0.12 16.43
N VAL A 382 9.30 -0.51 17.06
CA VAL A 382 9.50 -1.87 17.59
C VAL A 382 8.88 -2.04 18.99
N LEU A 383 8.72 -0.96 19.76
CA LEU A 383 8.19 -1.02 21.12
C LEU A 383 6.84 -1.75 21.25
N PRO A 384 5.83 -1.49 20.39
CA PRO A 384 4.57 -2.23 20.46
C PRO A 384 4.73 -3.72 20.17
N PHE A 385 5.62 -4.09 19.23
CA PHE A 385 5.89 -5.49 18.88
C PHE A 385 6.58 -6.22 20.04
N GLY A 386 7.56 -5.59 20.68
CA GLY A 386 8.21 -6.12 21.86
C GLY A 386 7.25 -6.36 23.05
N ALA A 387 6.28 -5.45 23.22
CA ALA A 387 5.22 -5.64 24.23
C ALA A 387 4.32 -6.83 23.91
N CYS A 388 3.93 -7.03 22.64
CA CYS A 388 3.13 -8.17 22.21
C CYS A 388 3.91 -9.49 22.30
N LEU A 389 5.19 -9.49 21.95
CA LEU A 389 6.07 -10.64 22.09
C LEU A 389 6.22 -11.05 23.57
N ALA A 390 6.35 -10.07 24.48
CA ALA A 390 6.37 -10.33 25.92
C ALA A 390 5.04 -10.91 26.46
N LYS A 391 3.94 -10.74 25.74
CA LYS A 391 2.64 -11.37 26.00
C LYS A 391 2.54 -12.81 25.44
N GLY A 392 3.55 -13.28 24.72
CA GLY A 392 3.59 -14.62 24.12
C GLY A 392 2.98 -14.71 22.73
N ILE A 393 2.73 -13.57 22.04
CA ILE A 393 2.27 -13.58 20.65
C ILE A 393 3.49 -13.82 19.75
N PRO A 394 3.52 -14.89 18.92
CA PRO A 394 4.64 -15.19 18.03
C PRO A 394 4.71 -14.19 16.87
N PHE A 395 5.83 -14.20 16.16
CA PHE A 395 5.90 -13.52 14.85
C PHE A 395 5.04 -14.25 13.82
N GLN A 396 4.53 -13.50 12.86
CA GLN A 396 3.81 -14.07 11.72
C GLN A 396 4.82 -14.75 10.78
N GLU A 397 4.43 -15.86 10.13
CA GLU A 397 5.29 -16.72 9.31
C GLU A 397 6.11 -15.97 8.25
N SER A 398 5.56 -14.97 7.59
CA SER A 398 6.32 -14.18 6.62
C SER A 398 7.43 -13.33 7.26
N MET A 399 7.34 -13.02 8.55
CA MET A 399 8.44 -12.39 9.30
C MET A 399 9.51 -13.42 9.65
N GLU A 400 9.14 -14.64 9.96
CA GLU A 400 10.07 -15.76 10.19
C GLU A 400 10.82 -16.10 8.90
N TRP A 401 10.11 -16.17 7.77
CA TRP A 401 10.74 -16.30 6.46
C TRP A 401 11.76 -15.19 6.19
N ALA A 402 11.42 -13.94 6.44
CA ALA A 402 12.34 -12.83 6.24
C ALA A 402 13.60 -12.96 7.13
N MET A 403 13.46 -13.47 8.35
CA MET A 403 14.57 -13.72 9.25
C MET A 403 15.43 -14.91 8.80
N SER A 404 14.83 -16.00 8.31
CA SER A 404 15.58 -17.15 7.78
C SER A 404 16.40 -16.78 6.54
N VAL A 405 15.84 -15.97 5.63
CA VAL A 405 16.58 -15.43 4.47
C VAL A 405 17.78 -14.58 4.91
N ILE A 406 17.62 -13.74 5.93
CA ILE A 406 18.71 -12.92 6.49
C ILE A 406 19.79 -13.80 7.12
N ASN A 407 19.40 -14.87 7.81
CA ASN A 407 20.32 -15.80 8.45
C ASN A 407 20.98 -16.78 7.45
N GLY A 408 20.52 -16.82 6.20
CA GLY A 408 21.00 -17.78 5.21
C GLY A 408 20.56 -19.21 5.48
N GLU A 409 19.48 -19.39 6.22
CA GLU A 409 18.86 -20.69 6.52
C GLU A 409 17.90 -21.06 5.38
N GLU A 410 17.87 -22.32 4.98
CA GLU A 410 16.83 -22.83 4.10
C GLU A 410 15.49 -22.80 4.87
N TRP A 411 14.51 -22.07 4.35
CA TRP A 411 13.21 -21.96 4.98
C TRP A 411 12.37 -23.20 4.66
N SER A 412 11.95 -23.89 5.70
CA SER A 412 11.10 -25.09 5.61
C SER A 412 9.60 -24.77 5.84
N GLY A 413 9.22 -23.49 5.82
CA GLY A 413 7.83 -23.08 6.07
C GLY A 413 6.88 -23.33 4.90
N THR A 414 5.61 -23.19 5.08
CA THR A 414 4.37 -23.47 4.31
C THR A 414 4.46 -24.02 2.86
N GLY A 415 5.55 -23.80 2.13
CA GLY A 415 5.84 -24.51 0.88
C GLY A 415 6.25 -25.97 1.11
N ALA A 416 6.94 -26.28 2.21
CA ALA A 416 7.33 -27.64 2.57
C ALA A 416 6.15 -28.47 3.10
N GLY A 417 5.25 -27.86 3.88
CA GLY A 417 4.03 -28.54 4.31
C GLY A 417 3.12 -28.97 3.16
N TYR A 418 3.19 -28.24 2.07
CA TYR A 418 2.47 -28.58 0.84
C TYR A 418 3.18 -29.72 0.08
N LEU A 419 4.53 -29.69 0.00
CA LEU A 419 5.32 -30.80 -0.55
C LEU A 419 5.15 -32.07 0.29
N ASP A 420 5.16 -31.97 1.62
CA ASP A 420 4.88 -33.08 2.53
C ASP A 420 3.45 -33.64 2.32
N THR A 421 2.48 -32.79 1.96
CA THR A 421 1.11 -33.24 1.64
C THR A 421 1.08 -33.94 0.27
N LEU A 422 1.87 -33.49 -0.71
CA LEU A 422 2.02 -34.17 -2.01
C LEU A 422 2.77 -35.50 -1.87
N GLU A 423 3.82 -35.54 -1.07
CA GLU A 423 4.53 -36.79 -0.75
C GLU A 423 3.65 -37.78 0.01
N SER A 424 2.78 -37.30 0.92
CA SER A 424 1.81 -38.13 1.63
C SER A 424 0.70 -38.67 0.71
N MET A 425 0.42 -38.02 -0.40
CA MET A 425 -0.52 -38.51 -1.44
C MET A 425 0.05 -39.62 -2.33
N GLY A 426 1.33 -39.96 -2.18
CA GLY A 426 1.88 -41.23 -2.68
C GLY A 426 2.00 -41.35 -4.20
N SER A 427 2.07 -40.27 -4.95
CA SER A 427 2.23 -40.34 -6.40
C SER A 427 3.68 -40.11 -6.80
N ALA A 428 4.40 -41.19 -7.15
CA ALA A 428 5.68 -41.13 -7.85
C ALA A 428 5.59 -40.25 -9.14
N GLU A 429 4.39 -40.16 -9.73
CA GLU A 429 4.10 -39.31 -10.88
C GLU A 429 4.13 -37.81 -10.55
N ALA A 430 3.75 -37.38 -9.34
CA ALA A 430 3.85 -35.97 -8.93
C ALA A 430 5.31 -35.54 -8.76
N SER A 431 6.18 -36.44 -8.25
CA SER A 431 7.61 -36.18 -8.13
C SER A 431 8.29 -36.12 -9.51
N GLU A 432 7.94 -37.01 -10.44
CA GLU A 432 8.42 -36.99 -11.81
C GLU A 432 7.97 -35.75 -12.59
N LEU A 433 6.74 -35.28 -12.36
CA LEU A 433 6.22 -34.03 -12.95
C LEU A 433 6.90 -32.80 -12.37
N LEU A 434 7.18 -32.78 -11.07
CA LEU A 434 7.97 -31.72 -10.42
C LEU A 434 9.40 -31.66 -10.95
N ASP A 435 10.06 -32.81 -11.13
CA ASP A 435 11.41 -32.90 -11.72
C ASP A 435 11.41 -32.54 -13.21
N GLN A 436 10.38 -32.89 -13.96
CA GLN A 436 10.22 -32.46 -15.35
C GLN A 436 9.92 -30.97 -15.48
N GLN A 437 9.22 -30.38 -14.53
CA GLN A 437 8.95 -28.94 -14.50
C GLN A 437 10.15 -28.14 -14.02
N ALA A 438 10.89 -28.62 -13.03
CA ALA A 438 12.18 -28.04 -12.64
C ALA A 438 13.16 -28.09 -13.83
N ALA A 439 13.13 -29.15 -14.64
CA ALA A 439 13.91 -29.25 -15.85
C ALA A 439 13.39 -28.39 -17.02
N GLN A 440 12.09 -28.07 -17.08
CA GLN A 440 11.48 -27.19 -18.10
C GLN A 440 11.49 -25.71 -17.69
N SER A 441 11.52 -25.39 -16.38
CA SER A 441 11.67 -24.01 -15.89
C SER A 441 13.07 -23.42 -16.11
N GLY A 442 13.87 -24.07 -16.95
CA GLY A 442 15.18 -23.63 -17.39
C GLY A 442 16.24 -24.01 -16.39
N THR A 443 17.26 -24.65 -16.88
CA THR A 443 18.56 -24.77 -16.22
C THR A 443 18.72 -23.75 -15.12
N GLU A 444 18.84 -24.17 -13.87
CA GLU A 444 19.31 -23.30 -12.80
C GLU A 444 20.58 -22.63 -13.31
N GLU A 445 20.45 -21.41 -13.79
CA GLU A 445 21.62 -20.67 -14.27
C GLU A 445 22.53 -20.47 -13.07
N ILE A 446 23.68 -21.15 -13.09
CA ILE A 446 24.70 -20.96 -12.04
C ILE A 446 24.87 -19.47 -11.81
N PRO A 447 24.67 -18.96 -10.58
CA PRO A 447 24.75 -17.53 -10.29
C PRO A 447 26.07 -16.94 -10.77
N LEU A 448 26.04 -15.71 -11.29
CA LEU A 448 27.18 -15.07 -11.95
C LEU A 448 28.47 -15.12 -11.12
N LEU A 449 28.37 -14.88 -9.81
CA LEU A 449 29.55 -14.90 -8.92
C LEU A 449 30.13 -16.31 -8.74
N GLN A 450 29.34 -17.36 -8.93
CA GLN A 450 29.77 -18.77 -8.80
C GLN A 450 30.22 -19.36 -10.13
N ARG A 451 30.07 -18.66 -11.27
CA ARG A 451 30.52 -19.12 -12.57
C ARG A 451 32.06 -19.11 -12.64
N GLU A 452 32.64 -20.28 -12.71
CA GLU A 452 34.10 -20.47 -12.91
C GLU A 452 34.47 -20.29 -14.40
N GLY A 453 35.72 -19.94 -14.67
CA GLY A 453 36.28 -19.86 -16.04
C GLY A 453 35.96 -18.55 -16.79
N LEU A 454 35.14 -17.63 -16.24
CA LEU A 454 34.87 -16.34 -16.85
C LEU A 454 35.98 -15.33 -16.54
N SER A 455 36.45 -14.61 -17.57
CA SER A 455 37.30 -13.44 -17.38
C SER A 455 36.57 -12.31 -16.65
N THR A 456 37.30 -11.42 -16.00
CA THR A 456 36.69 -10.23 -15.32
C THR A 456 35.82 -9.40 -16.28
N GLN A 457 36.27 -9.26 -17.53
CA GLN A 457 35.49 -8.50 -18.54
C GLN A 457 34.16 -9.18 -18.86
N GLN A 458 34.15 -10.52 -19.00
CA GLN A 458 32.93 -11.28 -19.23
C GLN A 458 31.97 -11.20 -18.02
N LYS A 459 32.50 -11.30 -16.78
CA LYS A 459 31.68 -11.11 -15.56
C LYS A 459 31.05 -9.74 -15.51
N VAL A 460 31.80 -8.68 -15.83
CA VAL A 460 31.25 -7.29 -15.88
C VAL A 460 30.20 -7.17 -16.99
N GLN A 461 30.41 -7.73 -18.15
CA GLN A 461 29.43 -7.69 -19.24
C GLN A 461 28.13 -8.41 -18.84
N GLN A 462 28.24 -9.63 -18.29
CA GLN A 462 27.05 -10.38 -17.82
C GLN A 462 26.33 -9.69 -16.65
N PHE A 463 27.08 -9.06 -15.74
CA PHE A 463 26.50 -8.25 -14.67
C PHE A 463 25.59 -7.15 -15.24
N PHE A 464 26.06 -6.34 -16.17
CA PHE A 464 25.25 -5.29 -16.79
C PHE A 464 24.13 -5.86 -17.66
N GLN A 465 24.31 -7.01 -18.28
CA GLN A 465 23.25 -7.69 -19.03
C GLN A 465 22.11 -8.12 -18.10
N ILE A 466 22.41 -8.74 -16.95
CA ILE A 466 21.40 -9.11 -15.94
C ILE A 466 20.62 -7.88 -15.47
N LEU A 467 21.31 -6.80 -15.10
CA LEU A 467 20.65 -5.56 -14.67
C LEU A 467 19.77 -4.96 -15.78
N TYR A 468 20.22 -5.04 -17.04
CA TYR A 468 19.46 -4.57 -18.19
C TYR A 468 18.18 -5.40 -18.40
N GLU A 469 18.25 -6.72 -18.30
CA GLU A 469 17.10 -7.62 -18.43
C GLU A 469 16.05 -7.32 -17.35
N TYR A 470 16.47 -7.20 -16.10
CA TYR A 470 15.57 -6.82 -15.00
C TYR A 470 14.99 -5.42 -15.17
N SER A 471 15.79 -4.44 -15.58
CA SER A 471 15.30 -3.09 -15.86
C SER A 471 14.29 -3.08 -17.01
N SER A 472 14.50 -3.91 -18.04
CA SER A 472 13.61 -3.95 -19.21
C SER A 472 12.31 -4.71 -18.95
N SER A 473 12.33 -5.74 -18.11
CA SER A 473 11.16 -6.54 -17.79
C SER A 473 10.27 -5.93 -16.71
N THR A 474 10.88 -5.24 -15.74
CA THR A 474 10.16 -4.73 -14.56
C THR A 474 9.58 -3.33 -14.75
N LEU A 475 10.05 -2.54 -15.74
CA LEU A 475 9.67 -1.13 -15.80
C LEU A 475 8.99 -0.71 -17.10
N PHE A 476 9.75 -0.47 -18.14
CA PHE A 476 9.19 0.28 -19.28
C PHE A 476 9.69 -0.27 -20.61
N GLY A 477 10.19 -1.50 -20.59
CA GLY A 477 10.75 -2.15 -21.76
C GLY A 477 12.19 -1.71 -22.10
N PRO A 478 12.79 -2.33 -23.13
CA PRO A 478 14.23 -2.27 -23.40
C PRO A 478 14.74 -0.85 -23.73
N LYS A 479 13.97 -0.03 -24.44
CA LYS A 479 14.39 1.35 -24.81
C LYS A 479 14.52 2.24 -23.57
N VAL A 480 13.59 2.13 -22.62
CA VAL A 480 13.62 2.93 -21.39
C VAL A 480 14.70 2.43 -20.45
N ALA A 481 14.97 1.14 -20.41
CA ALA A 481 16.06 0.57 -19.63
C ALA A 481 17.43 1.18 -20.04
N VAL A 482 17.73 1.26 -21.34
CA VAL A 482 18.95 1.92 -21.83
C VAL A 482 19.00 3.38 -21.38
N LEU A 483 17.88 4.09 -21.49
CA LEU A 483 17.79 5.50 -21.07
C LEU A 483 18.05 5.63 -19.55
N VAL A 484 17.51 4.74 -18.72
CA VAL A 484 17.73 4.75 -17.27
C VAL A 484 19.21 4.60 -16.94
N PHE A 485 19.92 3.66 -17.58
CA PHE A 485 21.39 3.50 -17.36
C PHE A 485 22.17 4.73 -17.82
N ALA A 486 21.81 5.31 -18.98
CA ALA A 486 22.45 6.52 -19.47
C ALA A 486 22.25 7.70 -18.49
N VAL A 487 21.04 7.83 -17.94
CA VAL A 487 20.73 8.90 -16.98
C VAL A 487 21.37 8.63 -15.62
N ILE A 488 21.49 7.37 -15.16
CA ILE A 488 22.30 7.02 -13.97
C ILE A 488 23.73 7.51 -14.15
N ALA A 489 24.39 7.14 -15.24
CA ALA A 489 25.75 7.55 -15.54
C ALA A 489 25.88 9.10 -15.62
N GLY A 490 24.93 9.74 -16.27
CA GLY A 490 24.83 11.20 -16.34
C GLY A 490 24.64 11.85 -14.97
N ALA A 491 23.76 11.31 -14.13
CA ALA A 491 23.50 11.80 -12.77
C ALA A 491 24.75 11.71 -11.88
N LEU A 492 25.47 10.60 -11.96
CA LEU A 492 26.72 10.40 -11.23
C LEU A 492 27.83 11.36 -11.73
N SER A 493 28.00 11.48 -13.04
CA SER A 493 29.04 12.34 -13.64
C SER A 493 28.77 13.83 -13.37
N ILE A 494 27.56 14.29 -13.70
CA ILE A 494 27.15 15.69 -13.48
C ILE A 494 27.08 16.01 -11.99
N GLY A 495 26.57 15.06 -11.19
CA GLY A 495 26.52 15.17 -9.74
C GLY A 495 27.92 15.40 -9.16
N THR A 496 28.89 14.57 -9.55
CA THR A 496 30.29 14.70 -9.12
C THR A 496 30.88 16.04 -9.55
N PHE A 497 30.65 16.47 -10.80
CA PHE A 497 31.09 17.78 -11.27
C PHE A 497 30.47 18.92 -10.42
N LEU A 498 29.18 18.86 -10.10
CA LEU A 498 28.52 19.85 -9.27
C LEU A 498 29.03 19.89 -7.81
N LEU A 499 29.59 18.78 -7.31
CA LEU A 499 30.21 18.75 -5.97
C LEU A 499 31.44 19.68 -5.86
N LEU A 500 32.10 19.96 -6.97
CA LEU A 500 33.26 20.87 -7.00
C LEU A 500 32.84 22.32 -6.70
N PHE A 501 31.60 22.69 -6.96
CA PHE A 501 31.08 24.05 -6.79
C PHE A 501 30.27 24.20 -5.51
N THR A 502 30.59 25.16 -4.66
CA THR A 502 29.93 25.36 -3.36
C THR A 502 28.41 25.57 -3.47
N LYS A 503 27.94 26.32 -4.48
CA LYS A 503 26.51 26.54 -4.76
C LYS A 503 25.82 25.33 -5.38
N GLY A 504 26.57 24.47 -6.08
CA GLY A 504 26.07 23.26 -6.76
C GLY A 504 26.02 22.03 -5.85
N ARG A 505 26.86 21.97 -4.82
CA ARG A 505 27.08 20.78 -3.98
C ARG A 505 25.81 20.04 -3.54
N ARG A 506 24.79 20.76 -3.09
CA ARG A 506 23.55 20.14 -2.62
C ARG A 506 22.80 19.40 -3.75
N TYR A 507 22.80 19.97 -4.94
CA TYR A 507 22.13 19.37 -6.10
C TYR A 507 22.94 18.21 -6.64
N GLY A 508 24.28 18.36 -6.71
CA GLY A 508 25.18 17.27 -7.06
C GLY A 508 25.00 16.07 -6.14
N ALA A 509 24.93 16.29 -4.81
CA ALA A 509 24.65 15.24 -3.86
C ALA A 509 23.28 14.57 -4.09
N ASN A 510 22.24 15.36 -4.36
CA ASN A 510 20.91 14.80 -4.65
C ASN A 510 20.92 13.92 -5.92
N TYR A 511 21.63 14.35 -6.96
CA TYR A 511 21.72 13.62 -8.22
C TYR A 511 22.49 12.31 -8.04
N ILE A 512 23.61 12.36 -7.31
CA ILE A 512 24.36 11.16 -6.94
C ILE A 512 23.52 10.21 -6.09
N ALA A 513 22.84 10.71 -5.06
CA ALA A 513 22.00 9.89 -4.19
C ALA A 513 20.90 9.16 -4.98
N LEU A 514 20.24 9.89 -5.89
CA LEU A 514 19.17 9.35 -6.72
C LEU A 514 19.69 8.28 -7.69
N GLY A 515 20.78 8.57 -8.41
CA GLY A 515 21.40 7.62 -9.34
C GLY A 515 21.91 6.36 -8.63
N MET A 516 22.61 6.53 -7.48
CA MET A 516 23.09 5.39 -6.67
C MET A 516 21.94 4.55 -6.13
N TYR A 517 20.87 5.18 -5.65
CA TYR A 517 19.71 4.46 -5.11
C TYR A 517 19.08 3.57 -6.19
N VAL A 518 18.76 4.14 -7.34
CA VAL A 518 18.16 3.39 -8.46
C VAL A 518 19.09 2.24 -8.89
N PHE A 519 20.39 2.51 -9.01
CA PHE A 519 21.37 1.49 -9.39
C PHE A 519 21.44 0.34 -8.38
N VAL A 520 21.46 0.63 -7.08
CA VAL A 520 21.51 -0.40 -6.03
C VAL A 520 20.22 -1.21 -5.97
N ILE A 521 19.05 -0.58 -6.16
CA ILE A 521 17.78 -1.33 -6.21
C ILE A 521 17.75 -2.26 -7.44
N LEU A 522 18.30 -1.87 -8.59
CA LEU A 522 18.43 -2.76 -9.74
C LEU A 522 19.37 -3.97 -9.44
N ILE A 523 20.43 -3.77 -8.66
CA ILE A 523 21.26 -4.88 -8.19
C ILE A 523 20.45 -5.85 -7.33
N PHE A 524 19.62 -5.35 -6.40
CA PHE A 524 18.75 -6.20 -5.60
C PHE A 524 17.70 -6.92 -6.44
N ALA A 525 17.15 -6.29 -7.48
CA ALA A 525 16.25 -6.96 -8.40
C ALA A 525 16.88 -8.16 -9.10
N GLY A 526 18.16 -8.07 -9.43
CA GLY A 526 18.92 -9.16 -10.06
C GLY A 526 19.70 -10.05 -9.08
N ALA A 527 19.51 -9.90 -7.76
CA ALA A 527 20.33 -10.50 -6.72
C ALA A 527 20.47 -12.03 -6.85
N GLN A 528 19.39 -12.74 -7.13
CA GLN A 528 19.38 -14.19 -7.30
C GLN A 528 20.34 -14.62 -8.43
N ARG A 529 20.19 -14.06 -9.63
CA ARG A 529 21.05 -14.38 -10.78
C ARG A 529 22.50 -13.90 -10.60
N LEU A 530 22.71 -12.90 -9.75
CA LEU A 530 24.05 -12.43 -9.40
C LEU A 530 24.72 -13.33 -8.35
N GLY A 531 23.99 -14.15 -7.60
CA GLY A 531 24.49 -14.91 -6.45
C GLY A 531 24.68 -14.04 -5.20
N LEU A 532 23.85 -13.02 -5.05
CA LEU A 532 23.80 -12.15 -3.89
C LEU A 532 22.59 -12.53 -3.00
N MET A 533 22.63 -12.11 -1.74
CA MET A 533 21.49 -12.27 -0.84
C MET A 533 20.23 -11.62 -1.43
N VAL A 534 19.14 -12.39 -1.54
CA VAL A 534 17.85 -11.92 -2.06
C VAL A 534 17.07 -11.24 -0.94
N LEU A 535 17.17 -9.91 -0.83
CA LEU A 535 16.43 -9.15 0.16
C LEU A 535 14.97 -8.91 -0.26
N PHE A 536 14.68 -8.83 -1.54
CA PHE A 536 13.34 -8.77 -2.12
C PHE A 536 13.40 -9.15 -3.62
N ASP A 537 12.31 -9.69 -4.13
CA ASP A 537 12.20 -10.09 -5.53
C ASP A 537 12.14 -8.89 -6.50
N ALA A 538 12.24 -9.17 -7.78
CA ALA A 538 12.27 -8.15 -8.83
C ALA A 538 10.98 -7.31 -8.88
N ALA A 539 9.80 -7.91 -8.63
CA ALA A 539 8.51 -7.20 -8.64
C ALA A 539 8.43 -6.20 -7.48
N ARG A 540 8.87 -6.59 -6.28
CA ARG A 540 8.96 -5.69 -5.13
C ARG A 540 10.04 -4.62 -5.31
N ALA A 541 11.18 -4.96 -5.92
CA ALA A 541 12.22 -3.99 -6.27
C ALA A 541 11.68 -2.90 -7.20
N SER A 542 10.83 -3.26 -8.17
CA SER A 542 10.23 -2.30 -9.10
C SER A 542 9.36 -1.27 -8.37
N VAL A 543 8.54 -1.70 -7.41
CA VAL A 543 7.69 -0.81 -6.58
C VAL A 543 8.52 0.27 -5.88
N PHE A 544 9.65 -0.10 -5.29
CA PHE A 544 10.50 0.86 -4.57
C PHE A 544 11.35 1.72 -5.50
N SER A 545 11.64 1.29 -6.71
CA SER A 545 12.49 2.01 -7.65
C SER A 545 11.73 2.94 -8.59
N GLU A 546 10.52 2.58 -9.03
CA GLU A 546 9.75 3.27 -10.07
C GLU A 546 9.57 4.77 -9.82
N PRO A 547 9.14 5.25 -8.64
CA PRO A 547 9.02 6.67 -8.38
C PRO A 547 10.34 7.42 -8.49
N PHE A 548 11.43 6.79 -8.05
CA PHE A 548 12.78 7.38 -8.11
C PHE A 548 13.37 7.31 -9.51
N GLN A 549 13.02 6.31 -10.32
CA GLN A 549 13.38 6.25 -11.73
C GLN A 549 12.68 7.35 -12.51
N CYS A 550 11.41 7.63 -12.26
CA CYS A 550 10.70 8.77 -12.85
C CYS A 550 11.36 10.10 -12.46
N MET A 551 11.79 10.25 -11.20
CA MET A 551 12.57 11.41 -10.77
C MET A 551 13.93 11.48 -11.51
N LEU A 552 14.61 10.35 -11.69
CA LEU A 552 15.88 10.24 -12.39
C LEU A 552 15.73 10.64 -13.87
N LEU A 553 14.71 10.12 -14.55
CA LEU A 553 14.39 10.45 -15.95
C LEU A 553 14.08 11.95 -16.16
N ALA A 554 13.60 12.64 -15.12
CA ALA A 554 13.37 14.08 -15.15
C ALA A 554 14.65 14.93 -14.97
N LEU A 555 15.78 14.36 -14.56
CA LEU A 555 17.02 15.12 -14.31
C LEU A 555 17.58 15.85 -15.56
N PRO A 556 17.65 15.26 -16.75
CA PRO A 556 18.09 15.98 -17.95
C PRO A 556 17.26 17.22 -18.22
N LEU A 557 15.94 17.14 -17.99
CA LEU A 557 15.02 18.27 -18.13
C LEU A 557 15.26 19.35 -17.07
N ASP A 558 15.58 18.98 -15.83
CA ASP A 558 15.94 19.93 -14.77
C ASP A 558 17.20 20.73 -15.12
N ILE A 559 18.20 20.07 -15.67
CA ILE A 559 19.44 20.71 -16.14
C ILE A 559 19.15 21.66 -17.30
N LEU A 560 18.35 21.24 -18.28
CA LEU A 560 17.91 22.06 -19.40
C LEU A 560 17.16 23.30 -18.90
N PHE A 561 16.19 23.14 -18.01
CA PHE A 561 15.46 24.26 -17.40
C PHE A 561 16.36 25.20 -16.60
N PHE A 562 17.36 24.66 -15.91
CA PHE A 562 18.35 25.47 -15.22
C PHE A 562 19.17 26.32 -16.20
N ALA A 563 19.61 25.73 -17.30
CA ALA A 563 20.33 26.45 -18.36
C ALA A 563 19.47 27.53 -19.00
N ILE A 564 18.25 27.22 -19.40
CA ILE A 564 17.29 28.15 -20.03
C ILE A 564 16.91 29.30 -19.07
N ALA A 565 16.76 29.03 -17.79
CA ALA A 565 16.42 30.06 -16.82
C ALA A 565 17.54 31.11 -16.61
N LYS A 566 18.78 30.82 -17.05
CA LYS A 566 19.84 31.83 -17.14
C LYS A 566 19.65 32.80 -18.30
N VAL A 567 18.93 32.37 -19.34
CA VAL A 567 18.52 33.22 -20.44
C VAL A 567 17.34 34.06 -19.97
N ARG A 568 17.53 35.35 -19.76
CA ARG A 568 16.51 36.27 -19.24
C ARG A 568 15.35 36.57 -20.20
N SER A 569 15.36 35.99 -21.41
CA SER A 569 14.34 36.19 -22.45
C SER A 569 13.07 35.37 -22.13
N LYS A 570 11.94 36.06 -21.94
CA LYS A 570 10.62 35.41 -21.73
C LYS A 570 10.21 34.48 -22.90
N PRO A 571 10.41 34.87 -24.20
CA PRO A 571 10.11 33.97 -25.32
C PRO A 571 10.86 32.62 -25.23
N VAL A 572 12.15 32.66 -24.91
CA VAL A 572 12.96 31.44 -24.78
C VAL A 572 12.44 30.54 -23.66
N GLN A 573 12.00 31.13 -22.56
CA GLN A 573 11.38 30.36 -21.44
C GLN A 573 10.05 29.72 -21.87
N CYS A 574 9.22 30.43 -22.64
CA CYS A 574 7.98 29.91 -23.21
C CYS A 574 8.24 28.75 -24.19
N ILE A 575 9.20 28.91 -25.11
CA ILE A 575 9.57 27.86 -26.07
C ILE A 575 10.05 26.61 -25.35
N ALA A 576 10.84 26.74 -24.30
CA ALA A 576 11.32 25.61 -23.52
C ALA A 576 10.18 24.89 -22.74
N ALA A 577 9.23 25.66 -22.21
CA ALA A 577 8.04 25.07 -21.56
C ALA A 577 7.21 24.30 -22.60
N THR A 578 6.98 24.87 -23.77
CA THR A 578 6.23 24.23 -24.85
C THR A 578 6.94 22.99 -25.37
N LEU A 579 8.26 23.01 -25.54
CA LEU A 579 9.06 21.85 -25.93
C LEU A 579 8.98 20.75 -24.88
N SER A 580 9.03 21.11 -23.59
CA SER A 580 8.95 20.14 -22.49
C SER A 580 7.58 19.47 -22.42
N LEU A 581 6.50 20.23 -22.61
CA LEU A 581 5.15 19.70 -22.74
C LEU A 581 5.03 18.81 -23.99
N GLY A 582 5.62 19.22 -25.12
CA GLY A 582 5.66 18.42 -26.34
C GLY A 582 6.39 17.09 -26.15
N ILE A 583 7.53 17.07 -25.45
CA ILE A 583 8.27 15.84 -25.12
C ILE A 583 7.43 14.94 -24.23
N CYS A 584 6.76 15.48 -23.20
CA CYS A 584 5.87 14.69 -22.35
C CYS A 584 4.67 14.14 -23.11
N ALA A 585 4.07 14.93 -24.00
CA ALA A 585 2.97 14.48 -24.84
C ALA A 585 3.42 13.38 -25.81
N ALA A 586 4.59 13.54 -26.45
CA ALA A 586 5.16 12.51 -27.32
C ALA A 586 5.51 11.22 -26.55
N ALA A 587 6.11 11.34 -25.38
CA ALA A 587 6.38 10.18 -24.52
C ALA A 587 5.07 9.50 -24.09
N GLY A 588 4.06 10.27 -23.69
CA GLY A 588 2.75 9.76 -23.34
C GLY A 588 2.06 9.04 -24.51
N TYR A 589 2.11 9.63 -25.71
CA TYR A 589 1.58 9.01 -26.92
C TYR A 589 2.30 7.68 -27.23
N THR A 590 3.63 7.66 -27.17
CA THR A 590 4.41 6.44 -27.42
C THR A 590 4.08 5.32 -26.42
N ILE A 591 3.80 5.67 -25.17
CA ILE A 591 3.42 4.72 -24.12
C ILE A 591 2.03 4.16 -24.39
N VAL A 592 1.08 5.00 -24.75
CA VAL A 592 -0.28 4.60 -25.11
C VAL A 592 -0.28 3.73 -26.35
N ASP A 593 0.46 4.13 -27.39
CA ASP A 593 0.56 3.42 -28.68
C ASP A 593 1.23 2.04 -28.52
N ASN A 594 2.16 1.87 -27.59
CA ASN A 594 2.78 0.58 -27.30
C ASN A 594 1.93 -0.36 -26.42
N GLY A 595 0.67 -0.02 -26.14
CA GLY A 595 -0.26 -0.86 -25.42
C GLY A 595 0.04 -1.02 -23.91
N LEU A 596 0.96 -0.23 -23.35
CA LEU A 596 1.28 -0.30 -21.92
C LEU A 596 0.07 0.06 -21.05
N MET A 597 -0.78 0.97 -21.50
CA MET A 597 -2.05 1.26 -20.81
C MET A 597 -3.08 0.17 -21.01
N HIS A 598 -3.12 -0.49 -22.17
CA HIS A 598 -4.01 -1.63 -22.40
C HIS A 598 -3.71 -2.77 -21.45
N LYS A 599 -2.43 -3.09 -21.19
CA LYS A 599 -2.05 -4.10 -20.22
C LYS A 599 -2.55 -3.83 -18.80
N TYR A 600 -2.71 -2.57 -18.43
CA TYR A 600 -3.27 -2.22 -17.12
C TYR A 600 -4.81 -2.34 -17.10
N PHE A 601 -5.48 -2.00 -18.19
CA PHE A 601 -6.93 -2.12 -18.30
C PHE A 601 -7.40 -3.54 -18.69
N ASP A 602 -6.58 -4.31 -19.40
CA ASP A 602 -6.75 -5.75 -19.61
C ASP A 602 -6.33 -6.50 -18.33
N VAL A 603 -7.01 -6.21 -17.25
CA VAL A 603 -6.67 -6.84 -15.98
C VAL A 603 -7.02 -8.30 -15.99
N ASN A 604 -6.01 -9.03 -15.77
CA ASN A 604 -6.06 -10.33 -15.19
C ASN A 604 -6.58 -10.19 -13.77
N LEU A 605 -7.85 -10.41 -13.62
CA LEU A 605 -8.39 -10.63 -12.30
C LEU A 605 -7.87 -11.99 -11.87
N ALA A 606 -7.01 -12.00 -10.87
CA ALA A 606 -6.58 -13.22 -10.20
C ALA A 606 -7.79 -13.99 -9.62
N TYR A 607 -8.94 -13.34 -9.57
CA TYR A 607 -10.19 -13.83 -9.05
C TYR A 607 -11.32 -13.52 -10.00
N TYR A 608 -12.27 -14.46 -10.12
CA TYR A 608 -13.51 -14.22 -10.82
C TYR A 608 -14.35 -13.20 -10.05
N ASN A 609 -15.08 -12.36 -10.78
CA ASN A 609 -15.96 -11.36 -10.17
C ASN A 609 -17.26 -11.96 -9.67
N GLU A 610 -17.59 -13.14 -10.19
CA GLU A 610 -18.83 -13.86 -9.93
C GLU A 610 -19.03 -14.13 -8.43
N PRO A 611 -18.05 -14.67 -7.66
CA PRO A 611 -18.19 -14.85 -6.23
C PRO A 611 -18.54 -13.55 -5.49
N ASP A 612 -17.84 -12.47 -5.76
CA ASP A 612 -18.08 -11.19 -5.10
C ASP A 612 -19.44 -10.60 -5.42
N PHE A 613 -19.84 -10.66 -6.67
CA PHE A 613 -21.16 -10.23 -7.12
C PHE A 613 -22.25 -11.07 -6.47
N LEU A 614 -22.09 -12.40 -6.46
CA LEU A 614 -23.05 -13.33 -5.90
C LEU A 614 -23.18 -13.18 -4.39
N ILE A 615 -22.07 -13.07 -3.66
CA ILE A 615 -22.08 -12.81 -2.21
C ILE A 615 -22.84 -11.54 -1.90
N SER A 616 -22.53 -10.46 -2.60
CA SER A 616 -23.22 -9.17 -2.41
C SER A 616 -24.72 -9.23 -2.70
N ARG A 617 -25.13 -10.07 -3.65
CA ARG A 617 -26.53 -10.34 -3.98
C ARG A 617 -27.21 -11.20 -2.93
N ILE A 618 -26.58 -12.30 -2.53
CA ILE A 618 -27.09 -13.23 -1.50
C ILE A 618 -27.28 -12.49 -0.16
N GLN A 619 -26.32 -11.65 0.24
CA GLN A 619 -26.42 -10.85 1.45
C GLN A 619 -27.61 -9.88 1.48
N LYS A 620 -28.10 -9.44 0.32
CA LYS A 620 -29.28 -8.57 0.20
C LYS A 620 -30.59 -9.35 0.13
N GLU A 621 -30.58 -10.52 -0.48
CA GLU A 621 -31.77 -11.32 -0.76
C GLU A 621 -32.15 -12.27 0.38
N TYR A 622 -31.15 -12.74 1.15
CA TYR A 622 -31.35 -13.80 2.15
C TYR A 622 -31.09 -13.29 3.59
N PRO A 623 -31.84 -13.83 4.59
CA PRO A 623 -31.65 -13.46 5.98
C PRO A 623 -30.25 -13.84 6.49
N LYS A 624 -29.72 -13.02 7.41
CA LYS A 624 -28.45 -13.31 8.05
C LYS A 624 -28.47 -14.65 8.78
N TYR A 625 -27.37 -15.42 8.60
CA TYR A 625 -27.12 -16.70 9.24
C TYR A 625 -28.11 -17.84 8.91
N ASP A 626 -28.97 -17.65 7.89
CA ASP A 626 -29.83 -18.71 7.37
C ASP A 626 -29.19 -19.42 6.14
N TYR A 627 -28.01 -19.00 5.71
CA TYR A 627 -27.34 -19.58 4.54
C TYR A 627 -25.87 -19.94 4.81
N THR A 628 -25.39 -20.89 4.03
CA THR A 628 -23.97 -21.26 3.91
C THR A 628 -23.53 -21.08 2.46
N ILE A 629 -22.36 -20.47 2.24
CA ILE A 629 -21.69 -20.41 0.95
C ILE A 629 -20.57 -21.44 0.95
N VAL A 630 -20.58 -22.28 -0.06
CA VAL A 630 -19.53 -23.25 -0.36
C VAL A 630 -18.77 -22.75 -1.56
N SER A 631 -17.52 -22.35 -1.42
CA SER A 631 -16.74 -21.73 -2.48
C SER A 631 -15.30 -22.24 -2.55
N PRO A 632 -14.61 -22.05 -3.71
CA PRO A 632 -13.28 -22.60 -3.92
C PRO A 632 -12.18 -22.00 -3.05
N THR A 633 -12.32 -20.75 -2.65
CA THR A 633 -11.26 -19.99 -1.99
C THR A 633 -11.81 -18.97 -0.98
N ASP A 634 -11.03 -18.02 -0.62
CA ASP A 634 -10.98 -17.00 0.43
C ASP A 634 -12.25 -16.12 0.65
N GLU A 635 -13.41 -16.52 0.20
CA GLU A 635 -14.67 -15.79 0.40
C GLU A 635 -15.16 -15.83 1.86
N TYR A 636 -14.54 -16.64 2.72
CA TYR A 636 -14.87 -16.73 4.13
C TYR A 636 -15.08 -15.36 4.79
N TYR A 637 -14.14 -14.45 4.58
CA TYR A 637 -14.17 -13.12 5.21
C TYR A 637 -15.24 -12.19 4.64
N ALA A 638 -15.65 -12.41 3.41
CA ALA A 638 -16.76 -11.67 2.81
C ALA A 638 -18.12 -12.16 3.32
N VAL A 639 -18.19 -13.40 3.80
CA VAL A 639 -19.44 -14.07 4.19
C VAL A 639 -19.70 -14.03 5.69
N VAL A 640 -18.66 -14.15 6.51
CA VAL A 640 -18.76 -14.48 7.95
C VAL A 640 -19.58 -13.52 8.80
N GLU A 641 -19.73 -12.26 8.40
CA GLU A 641 -20.60 -11.29 9.09
C GLU A 641 -22.10 -11.48 8.80
N HIS A 642 -22.45 -12.28 7.79
CA HIS A 642 -23.82 -12.39 7.29
C HIS A 642 -24.30 -13.83 7.14
N GLY A 643 -23.39 -14.80 7.03
CA GLY A 643 -23.69 -16.20 6.81
C GLY A 643 -22.52 -17.09 7.23
N TYR A 644 -22.60 -18.36 6.82
CA TYR A 644 -21.55 -19.34 7.05
C TYR A 644 -20.81 -19.64 5.75
N HIS A 645 -19.56 -20.05 5.90
CA HIS A 645 -18.70 -20.43 4.78
C HIS A 645 -18.11 -21.82 4.99
N THR A 646 -18.00 -22.59 3.93
CA THR A 646 -17.28 -23.86 3.87
C THR A 646 -16.47 -23.88 2.59
N GLU A 647 -15.25 -24.35 2.64
CA GLU A 647 -14.43 -24.49 1.43
C GLU A 647 -14.95 -25.63 0.55
N LEU A 648 -14.86 -25.44 -0.78
CA LEU A 648 -15.27 -26.45 -1.73
C LEU A 648 -14.43 -27.75 -1.62
N SER A 649 -13.15 -27.61 -1.27
CA SER A 649 -12.25 -28.71 -0.95
C SER A 649 -12.74 -29.54 0.23
N GLU A 650 -13.23 -28.89 1.29
CA GLU A 650 -13.83 -29.58 2.44
C GLU A 650 -15.10 -30.30 2.07
N LEU A 651 -15.99 -29.67 1.29
CA LEU A 651 -17.19 -30.34 0.77
C LEU A 651 -16.80 -31.61 0.01
N VAL A 652 -15.89 -31.53 -0.95
CA VAL A 652 -15.46 -32.68 -1.76
C VAL A 652 -14.87 -33.79 -0.89
N ALA A 653 -13.98 -33.44 0.05
CA ALA A 653 -13.38 -34.41 0.97
C ALA A 653 -14.44 -35.11 1.86
N MET A 654 -15.45 -34.37 2.31
CA MET A 654 -16.50 -34.90 3.20
C MET A 654 -17.50 -35.76 2.43
N VAL A 655 -17.87 -35.40 1.19
CA VAL A 655 -18.80 -36.24 0.36
C VAL A 655 -18.14 -37.50 -0.15
N GLU A 656 -16.82 -37.52 -0.35
CA GLU A 656 -16.03 -38.69 -0.71
C GLU A 656 -15.57 -39.53 0.51
N GLY A 657 -15.61 -38.94 1.68
CA GLY A 657 -15.09 -39.55 2.91
C GLY A 657 -15.92 -40.73 3.42
N LYS A 658 -15.32 -41.48 4.37
CA LYS A 658 -15.95 -42.66 5.01
C LYS A 658 -16.94 -42.29 6.14
N TYR A 659 -17.37 -41.04 6.19
CA TYR A 659 -18.34 -40.61 7.22
C TYR A 659 -19.75 -41.12 6.91
N PRO A 660 -20.58 -41.42 7.93
CA PRO A 660 -21.93 -41.98 7.71
C PRO A 660 -22.90 -40.99 7.06
N ALA A 661 -22.71 -39.68 7.23
CA ALA A 661 -23.49 -38.63 6.58
C ALA A 661 -22.71 -37.30 6.67
N PHE A 662 -22.95 -36.40 5.70
CA PHE A 662 -22.48 -35.02 5.74
C PHE A 662 -23.65 -34.07 5.53
N LYS A 663 -23.90 -33.18 6.51
CA LYS A 663 -25.06 -32.29 6.50
C LYS A 663 -24.64 -30.88 6.88
N ILE A 664 -25.15 -29.91 6.15
CA ILE A 664 -24.95 -28.47 6.42
C ILE A 664 -26.26 -27.92 7.00
N PRO A 665 -26.32 -27.49 8.27
CA PRO A 665 -27.55 -27.18 8.97
C PRO A 665 -28.05 -25.73 8.75
N THR A 666 -28.06 -25.27 7.48
CA THR A 666 -28.65 -23.99 7.08
C THR A 666 -29.80 -24.19 6.13
N GLN A 667 -30.69 -23.21 6.04
CA GLN A 667 -31.89 -23.30 5.16
C GLN A 667 -31.49 -23.23 3.70
N TYR A 668 -30.49 -22.40 3.38
CA TYR A 668 -29.98 -22.22 2.02
C TYR A 668 -28.50 -22.57 1.97
N ILE A 669 -28.08 -23.26 0.90
CA ILE A 669 -26.68 -23.57 0.65
C ILE A 669 -26.37 -23.18 -0.78
N PHE A 670 -25.38 -22.29 -0.96
CA PHE A 670 -24.93 -21.81 -2.25
C PHE A 670 -23.62 -22.47 -2.60
N PHE A 671 -23.57 -23.19 -3.72
CA PHE A 671 -22.37 -23.87 -4.22
C PHE A 671 -21.79 -23.07 -5.37
N PHE A 672 -20.63 -22.48 -5.15
CA PHE A 672 -19.91 -21.70 -6.13
C PHE A 672 -18.93 -22.61 -6.87
N ILE A 673 -19.15 -22.85 -8.15
CA ILE A 673 -18.41 -23.84 -8.93
C ILE A 673 -17.97 -23.21 -10.25
N GLU A 674 -16.68 -23.37 -10.56
CA GLU A 674 -16.15 -23.01 -11.87
C GLU A 674 -16.47 -24.12 -12.89
N LYS A 675 -16.90 -23.74 -14.07
CA LYS A 675 -17.23 -24.70 -15.14
C LYS A 675 -15.99 -25.28 -15.85
N TYR A 676 -14.79 -24.80 -15.46
CA TYR A 676 -13.55 -25.28 -16.04
C TYR A 676 -13.10 -26.58 -15.39
N THR A 677 -13.54 -27.68 -15.98
CA THR A 677 -13.21 -29.03 -15.51
C THR A 677 -11.84 -29.49 -15.99
N LEU A 678 -11.34 -30.60 -15.44
CA LEU A 678 -10.10 -31.25 -15.89
C LEU A 678 -10.24 -31.67 -17.36
N GLN A 679 -11.43 -32.13 -17.81
CA GLN A 679 -11.67 -32.50 -19.18
C GLN A 679 -11.44 -31.30 -20.10
N ASP A 680 -11.95 -30.14 -19.77
CA ASP A 680 -11.76 -28.94 -20.56
C ASP A 680 -10.28 -28.51 -20.60
N TYR A 681 -9.55 -28.68 -19.49
CA TYR A 681 -8.12 -28.44 -19.44
C TYR A 681 -7.34 -29.38 -20.37
N PHE A 682 -7.59 -30.69 -20.33
CA PHE A 682 -6.89 -31.65 -21.18
C PHE A 682 -7.28 -31.56 -22.65
N GLU A 683 -8.51 -31.19 -22.96
CA GLU A 683 -8.97 -30.96 -24.31
C GLU A 683 -8.51 -29.61 -24.89
N GLY A 684 -7.81 -28.80 -24.12
CA GLY A 684 -7.33 -27.50 -24.56
C GLY A 684 -8.43 -26.50 -24.88
N ARG A 685 -9.64 -26.72 -24.38
CA ARG A 685 -10.76 -25.81 -24.58
C ARG A 685 -10.45 -24.47 -23.95
N GLN A 686 -10.59 -23.41 -24.72
CA GLN A 686 -10.37 -22.05 -24.26
C GLN A 686 -11.71 -21.41 -23.89
N PHE A 687 -11.76 -20.71 -22.78
CA PHE A 687 -12.89 -19.83 -22.47
C PHE A 687 -12.89 -18.64 -23.42
N VAL A 688 -13.94 -18.57 -24.25
CA VAL A 688 -14.03 -17.70 -25.44
C VAL A 688 -13.80 -16.22 -25.13
N ASN A 689 -14.03 -15.76 -23.91
CA ASN A 689 -14.01 -14.34 -23.56
C ASN A 689 -12.86 -13.89 -22.64
N ARG A 690 -11.88 -14.75 -22.32
CA ARG A 690 -10.80 -14.42 -21.36
C ARG A 690 -9.46 -15.07 -21.71
N GLU A 691 -9.05 -15.03 -22.97
CA GLU A 691 -7.75 -15.62 -23.36
C GLU A 691 -6.57 -15.00 -22.60
N SER A 692 -6.59 -13.69 -22.38
CA SER A 692 -5.56 -13.02 -21.58
C SER A 692 -5.66 -13.34 -20.09
N ALA A 693 -6.85 -13.28 -19.51
CA ALA A 693 -7.10 -13.64 -18.12
C ALA A 693 -6.74 -15.10 -17.82
N LYS A 694 -6.98 -16.00 -18.77
CA LYS A 694 -6.64 -17.41 -18.68
C LYS A 694 -5.13 -17.65 -18.61
N LYS A 695 -4.38 -17.00 -19.49
CA LYS A 695 -2.91 -17.12 -19.50
C LYS A 695 -2.31 -16.65 -18.18
N ASP A 696 -2.75 -15.52 -17.70
CA ASP A 696 -2.20 -14.90 -16.49
C ASP A 696 -2.76 -15.54 -15.21
N PHE A 697 -3.98 -16.05 -15.24
CA PHE A 697 -4.55 -16.83 -14.15
C PHE A 697 -3.77 -18.14 -13.94
N ILE A 698 -3.40 -18.85 -15.00
CA ILE A 698 -2.55 -20.06 -14.92
C ILE A 698 -1.13 -19.71 -14.43
N TYR A 699 -0.59 -18.56 -14.83
CA TYR A 699 0.77 -18.15 -14.45
C TYR A 699 0.87 -17.41 -13.12
N GLN A 700 -0.20 -16.79 -12.64
CA GLN A 700 -0.18 -16.03 -11.38
C GLN A 700 -0.44 -16.88 -10.14
N ALA A 701 -1.02 -18.05 -10.29
CA ALA A 701 -1.00 -19.00 -9.22
C ALA A 701 0.42 -19.49 -9.05
N SER A 702 0.92 -19.23 -7.91
CA SER A 702 2.31 -19.38 -7.56
C SER A 702 2.84 -20.82 -7.67
N THR A 703 1.99 -21.80 -7.94
CA THR A 703 2.38 -23.18 -8.17
C THR A 703 1.41 -23.84 -9.14
N GLN A 704 1.92 -24.52 -10.16
CA GLN A 704 1.13 -25.35 -11.08
C GLN A 704 0.31 -26.39 -10.32
N ASP A 705 0.82 -26.87 -9.21
CA ASP A 705 0.20 -27.89 -8.35
C ASP A 705 -1.10 -27.43 -7.72
N TYR A 706 -1.18 -26.20 -7.28
CA TYR A 706 -2.39 -25.62 -6.73
C TYR A 706 -3.53 -25.60 -7.77
N TYR A 707 -3.22 -25.27 -9.02
CA TYR A 707 -4.23 -25.28 -10.10
C TYR A 707 -4.64 -26.66 -10.50
N TYR A 708 -3.72 -27.58 -10.55
CA TYR A 708 -4.05 -28.97 -10.85
C TYR A 708 -5.02 -29.52 -9.81
N GLN A 709 -4.76 -29.31 -8.54
CA GLN A 709 -5.67 -29.69 -7.46
C GLN A 709 -6.99 -28.94 -7.53
N ARG A 710 -6.96 -27.63 -7.80
CA ARG A 710 -8.17 -26.83 -7.96
C ARG A 710 -9.05 -27.38 -9.08
N ASN A 711 -8.49 -27.67 -10.25
CA ASN A 711 -9.23 -28.24 -11.34
C ASN A 711 -9.82 -29.63 -11.00
N VAL A 712 -9.12 -30.42 -10.21
CA VAL A 712 -9.65 -31.70 -9.71
C VAL A 712 -10.83 -31.48 -8.78
N ILE A 713 -10.69 -30.57 -7.81
CA ILE A 713 -11.73 -30.24 -6.84
C ILE A 713 -12.96 -29.66 -7.55
N GLU A 714 -12.76 -28.71 -8.46
CA GLU A 714 -13.84 -28.10 -9.24
C GLU A 714 -14.54 -29.11 -10.12
N SER A 715 -13.81 -30.03 -10.76
CA SER A 715 -14.40 -31.10 -11.54
C SER A 715 -15.27 -32.01 -10.69
N LYS A 716 -14.78 -32.47 -9.55
CA LYS A 716 -15.53 -33.31 -8.62
C LYS A 716 -16.78 -32.60 -8.13
N ALA A 717 -16.65 -31.32 -7.72
CA ALA A 717 -17.79 -30.52 -7.27
C ALA A 717 -18.81 -30.30 -8.39
N TYR A 718 -18.36 -30.04 -9.61
CA TYR A 718 -19.24 -29.83 -10.76
C TYR A 718 -20.08 -31.09 -11.10
N TYR A 719 -19.45 -32.27 -11.17
CA TYR A 719 -20.17 -33.52 -11.45
C TYR A 719 -21.04 -33.94 -10.26
N TRP A 720 -20.58 -33.76 -9.03
CA TRP A 720 -21.39 -33.95 -7.83
C TRP A 720 -22.64 -33.07 -7.86
N ALA A 721 -22.50 -31.78 -8.15
CA ALA A 721 -23.62 -30.84 -8.16
C ALA A 721 -24.67 -31.20 -9.24
N LYS A 722 -24.21 -31.60 -10.43
CA LYS A 722 -25.10 -32.06 -11.49
C LYS A 722 -25.91 -33.28 -11.07
N GLU A 723 -25.25 -34.28 -10.49
CA GLU A 723 -25.91 -35.47 -10.04
C GLU A 723 -26.84 -35.19 -8.85
N TYR A 724 -26.40 -34.38 -7.90
CA TYR A 724 -27.23 -33.99 -6.75
C TYR A 724 -28.49 -33.23 -7.21
N GLN A 725 -28.38 -32.33 -8.17
CA GLN A 725 -29.52 -31.64 -8.78
C GLN A 725 -30.47 -32.60 -9.47
N ARG A 726 -29.94 -33.64 -10.14
CA ARG A 726 -30.76 -34.69 -10.77
C ARG A 726 -31.58 -35.47 -9.75
N MET A 727 -30.98 -35.78 -8.59
CA MET A 727 -31.64 -36.49 -7.49
C MET A 727 -32.67 -35.62 -6.73
N TYR A 728 -32.40 -34.33 -6.59
CA TYR A 728 -33.21 -33.38 -5.82
C TYR A 728 -33.64 -32.15 -6.65
N PRO A 729 -34.35 -32.33 -7.77
CA PRO A 729 -34.63 -31.24 -8.72
C PRO A 729 -35.55 -30.14 -8.13
N ASN A 730 -36.34 -30.45 -7.13
CA ASN A 730 -37.24 -29.52 -6.47
C ASN A 730 -36.55 -28.71 -5.33
N GLN A 731 -35.37 -29.11 -4.89
CA GLN A 731 -34.64 -28.52 -3.75
C GLN A 731 -33.37 -27.81 -4.20
N MET A 732 -32.71 -28.36 -5.26
CA MET A 732 -31.49 -27.77 -5.81
C MET A 732 -31.73 -27.23 -7.21
N HIS A 733 -31.46 -25.93 -7.39
CA HIS A 733 -31.61 -25.26 -8.68
C HIS A 733 -30.48 -24.29 -8.96
N VAL A 734 -30.32 -23.88 -10.21
CA VAL A 734 -29.31 -22.92 -10.61
C VAL A 734 -29.75 -21.52 -10.18
N TYR A 735 -28.97 -20.88 -9.33
CA TYR A 735 -29.16 -19.51 -8.89
C TYR A 735 -28.53 -18.49 -9.85
N PHE A 736 -27.37 -18.86 -10.41
CA PHE A 736 -26.66 -18.04 -11.38
C PHE A 736 -25.81 -18.94 -12.31
N GLU A 737 -25.74 -18.57 -13.57
CA GLU A 737 -24.89 -19.27 -14.54
C GLU A 737 -24.40 -18.32 -15.62
N ASN A 738 -23.13 -18.45 -15.98
CA ASN A 738 -22.53 -17.86 -17.17
C ASN A 738 -21.59 -18.87 -17.86
N ASP A 739 -20.79 -18.43 -18.82
CA ASP A 739 -19.92 -19.32 -19.60
C ASP A 739 -18.84 -20.02 -18.78
N ILE A 740 -18.45 -19.46 -17.62
CA ILE A 740 -17.32 -19.92 -16.82
C ILE A 740 -17.67 -20.30 -15.38
N TYR A 741 -18.85 -19.91 -14.91
CA TYR A 741 -19.22 -20.05 -13.51
C TYR A 741 -20.67 -20.47 -13.35
N ILE A 742 -20.92 -21.34 -12.39
CA ILE A 742 -22.26 -21.75 -12.01
C ILE A 742 -22.40 -21.68 -10.49
N CYS A 743 -23.51 -21.11 -10.03
CA CYS A 743 -23.91 -21.14 -8.64
C CYS A 743 -25.20 -21.90 -8.49
N TYR A 744 -25.16 -22.99 -7.76
CA TYR A 744 -26.35 -23.71 -7.36
C TYR A 744 -26.84 -23.21 -6.01
N VAL A 745 -28.15 -23.21 -5.79
CA VAL A 745 -28.75 -23.04 -4.47
C VAL A 745 -29.54 -24.29 -4.10
N LEU A 746 -29.29 -24.81 -2.90
CA LEU A 746 -30.07 -25.85 -2.28
C LEU A 746 -30.94 -25.21 -1.19
N GLU A 747 -32.26 -25.41 -1.26
CA GLU A 747 -33.23 -25.02 -0.26
C GLU A 747 -33.67 -26.25 0.55
N GLN A 748 -33.55 -26.18 1.85
CA GLN A 748 -33.87 -27.32 2.74
C GLN A 748 -34.41 -26.86 4.09
N ASN A 749 -34.96 -27.82 4.85
CA ASN A 749 -35.34 -27.54 6.23
C ASN A 749 -34.10 -27.65 7.13
N LYS A 750 -33.69 -26.53 7.76
CA LYS A 750 -32.52 -26.50 8.63
C LYS A 750 -32.58 -27.46 9.84
N ASN A 751 -33.79 -27.85 10.26
CA ASN A 751 -33.98 -28.82 11.36
C ASN A 751 -33.91 -30.29 10.87
N SER A 752 -33.99 -30.51 9.57
CA SER A 752 -33.85 -31.83 8.94
C SER A 752 -33.03 -31.70 7.65
N PRO A 753 -31.73 -31.37 7.78
CA PRO A 753 -30.89 -31.12 6.64
C PRO A 753 -30.61 -32.41 5.84
N LEU A 754 -30.52 -32.23 4.51
CA LEU A 754 -30.24 -33.31 3.59
C LEU A 754 -28.79 -33.81 3.73
N ASP A 755 -28.59 -35.09 3.44
CA ASP A 755 -27.24 -35.64 3.29
C ASP A 755 -26.64 -35.20 1.97
N MET A 756 -25.46 -34.60 1.99
CA MET A 756 -24.75 -34.11 0.80
C MET A 756 -24.05 -35.23 0.03
N ARG A 757 -24.01 -36.44 0.55
CA ARG A 757 -23.37 -37.57 -0.09
C ARG A 757 -24.30 -38.21 -1.10
N ILE A 758 -23.73 -38.68 -2.18
CA ILE A 758 -24.41 -39.44 -3.22
C ILE A 758 -23.97 -40.89 -3.13
N ASP A 759 -24.95 -41.80 -3.07
CA ASP A 759 -24.70 -43.23 -3.32
C ASP A 759 -24.77 -43.46 -4.84
N TYR A 760 -23.62 -43.34 -5.48
CA TYR A 760 -23.53 -43.54 -6.93
C TYR A 760 -23.90 -44.92 -7.40
N LEU A 761 -23.77 -45.95 -6.53
CA LEU A 761 -24.21 -47.29 -6.89
C LEU A 761 -25.73 -47.40 -6.92
N ALA A 762 -26.39 -46.86 -5.91
CA ALA A 762 -27.87 -46.82 -5.89
C ALA A 762 -28.43 -45.91 -7.00
N ALA A 763 -27.70 -44.84 -7.37
CA ALA A 763 -28.08 -43.96 -8.47
C ALA A 763 -28.00 -44.67 -9.86
N LEU A 764 -26.98 -45.51 -10.08
CA LEU A 764 -26.83 -46.29 -11.28
C LEU A 764 -27.87 -47.45 -11.39
N GLU A 765 -28.26 -48.03 -10.25
CA GLU A 765 -29.31 -49.06 -10.23
C GLU A 765 -30.72 -48.48 -10.47
N ALA A 766 -30.90 -47.17 -10.30
CA ALA A 766 -32.16 -46.47 -10.56
C ALA A 766 -32.35 -46.00 -12.03
N GLU A 767 -31.29 -46.04 -12.85
CA GLU A 767 -31.34 -45.91 -14.32
C GLU A 767 -31.70 -47.22 -14.97
#